data_c9e057bb97bfc0190ddc5a45c958fd07
#
_entry.id   c9e057bb97bfc0190ddc5a45c958fd07
#
_cell.length_a   1.000
_cell.length_b   1.000
_cell.length_c   1.000
_cell.angle_alpha   90.00
_cell.angle_beta   90.00
_cell.angle_gamma   90.00
#
_symmetry.space_group_name_H-M   'P 1'
#
loop_
_entity.id
_entity.type
_entity.pdbx_description
1 polymer ?
#
loop_
_entity_poly.entity_id
_entity_poly.type
_entity_poly.pdbx_seq_one_letter_code
_entity_poly.pdbx_strand_id
1 'polypeptide(L)'
;LKWKQINTDTVRIIFPVGLESQANRTATIVHRLAADNMNSLGSRVQKINIVLQNQTTIPNGYVNLGPYRSEFYMTPAFNNLDQGSITWADQLALHEYRHVQQYNNFKHGISKLMGILFGEDGYALASNAAVPDWFFEGDAVYQETVLSEQGRGRLPQFLNAYPSLWLSGKDYRWMKLRNGSLKHYVPNHYYLGYLLVNYGYSKYGNDFWKKVTSDASAFKGLVYPFQHAIKKHTGIEYKKFVADAFDFYKSELQTNLMNEENKTNYLQKTVTDTVDDMSVKNLTRETKMNGVPQTAGQGTFNQGGNAGIKNLSRIKKNFITNYYFPYAIGNDSLVYLKTSGRHLPAFYIRNSNGEKKLKLRDISIDEQFSYRNNKIVYAAYETDSRWSWKDYSVIKLLDVKTGKQKNITHNSKYFTPDISADGKKIVAVFYDTNGKNELHILNADDGTVIQIIKSNDIGLFTDPKFADNNTLVTAVRLPDGKMCLAIANIETGSVERLTHLSFNVIGYPQVKDGVVYFTASYIGNNDIYAFRLSDKKIFKVNRTPVGSYFPNVYDGKLYYSEFTANGYQLKQSDLPVVMQELTEADIKNLQSRFTPGSGIDILNSTTSRNFEVNKYSKGTRLFNFHSWRPYYSDPLFSFSLYGENVLNTLQTEIYYQYNENEKEHSVGAAAVYGAWFPYVNIGTQYTFNRVAAINNLKKEWSQLDSYIGLSIPLNKVSGKSGKSFSIGSNYVLRNEMVTGPSKMNFSNENFSYLNHFISFSQRRQRATQHIYSPFSYSVSLNHRHAITEYTGYQFLGSGSVTLPGFHSTHSVVLTGSFQQRDTVNPQLFSDRFPYSRGYEGRYFSRMWRASANYHFPILYPDWGFANILYITRIRGNAFYDFTKVYSRDKTTTADQRSTGIEVYFDTKWWNQYPLTFGFRISHLFDPDQFDGFKGNIFEIILPVSILPR
;
A
#
# COMPACT_ATOMS: atom_id res chain seq x y z
N LEU A 1 20.24 -3.57 16.94
CA LEU A 1 20.03 -5.02 16.77
C LEU A 1 21.37 -5.74 16.58
N LYS A 2 21.47 -6.97 17.13
CA LYS A 2 22.56 -7.90 16.82
C LYS A 2 22.10 -8.76 15.65
N TRP A 3 22.87 -8.77 14.55
CA TRP A 3 22.51 -9.45 13.33
C TRP A 3 23.28 -10.75 13.16
N LYS A 4 22.59 -11.79 12.70
CA LYS A 4 23.10 -13.08 12.29
C LYS A 4 22.83 -13.33 10.81
N GLN A 5 23.46 -14.33 10.24
CA GLN A 5 23.23 -14.75 8.86
C GLN A 5 23.32 -16.26 8.68
N ILE A 6 22.52 -16.75 7.75
CA ILE A 6 22.71 -18.01 7.05
C ILE A 6 23.23 -17.65 5.66
N ASN A 7 24.35 -18.22 5.23
CA ASN A 7 24.99 -17.86 3.97
C ASN A 7 25.35 -19.09 3.15
N THR A 8 24.53 -19.37 2.14
CA THR A 8 24.70 -20.51 1.22
C THR A 8 25.08 -20.03 -0.17
N ASP A 9 25.15 -20.92 -1.15
CA ASP A 9 25.32 -20.60 -2.57
C ASP A 9 24.09 -19.93 -3.19
N THR A 10 22.89 -20.31 -2.73
CA THR A 10 21.60 -19.86 -3.28
C THR A 10 21.07 -18.59 -2.61
N VAL A 11 21.23 -18.46 -1.30
CA VAL A 11 20.63 -17.37 -0.52
C VAL A 11 21.54 -16.95 0.64
N ARG A 12 21.50 -15.66 0.97
CA ARG A 12 21.97 -15.14 2.24
C ARG A 12 20.78 -14.58 3.02
N ILE A 13 20.44 -15.21 4.14
CA ILE A 13 19.40 -14.70 5.04
C ILE A 13 20.06 -13.94 6.17
N ILE A 14 19.70 -12.67 6.32
CA ILE A 14 20.22 -11.76 7.36
C ILE A 14 19.08 -11.48 8.32
N PHE A 15 19.27 -11.75 9.61
CA PHE A 15 18.20 -11.68 10.59
C PHE A 15 18.69 -11.25 11.97
N PRO A 16 17.84 -10.61 12.80
CA PRO A 16 18.15 -10.33 14.18
C PRO A 16 18.15 -11.62 15.03
N VAL A 17 18.94 -11.61 16.10
CA VAL A 17 18.93 -12.68 17.11
C VAL A 17 17.49 -12.95 17.59
N GLY A 18 17.12 -14.21 17.70
CA GLY A 18 15.79 -14.70 18.09
C GLY A 18 14.92 -15.17 16.92
N LEU A 19 15.36 -15.03 15.67
CA LEU A 19 14.68 -15.53 14.47
C LEU A 19 15.38 -16.71 13.79
N GLU A 20 16.19 -17.48 14.52
CA GLU A 20 16.98 -18.59 13.96
C GLU A 20 16.08 -19.65 13.30
N SER A 21 14.96 -19.99 13.93
CA SER A 21 14.01 -20.99 13.41
C SER A 21 13.36 -20.51 12.09
N GLN A 22 12.87 -19.27 12.07
CA GLN A 22 12.27 -18.68 10.87
C GLN A 22 13.27 -18.53 9.72
N ALA A 23 14.52 -18.16 10.04
CA ALA A 23 15.58 -18.06 9.06
C ALA A 23 15.96 -19.43 8.46
N ASN A 24 16.05 -20.47 9.29
CA ASN A 24 16.27 -21.86 8.83
C ASN A 24 15.12 -22.34 7.94
N ARG A 25 13.87 -22.09 8.35
CA ARG A 25 12.69 -22.47 7.56
C ARG A 25 12.68 -21.73 6.22
N THR A 26 12.89 -20.41 6.21
CA THR A 26 12.97 -19.61 4.98
C THR A 26 14.08 -20.14 4.06
N ALA A 27 15.29 -20.43 4.57
CA ALA A 27 16.39 -20.98 3.80
C ALA A 27 16.00 -22.34 3.19
N THR A 28 15.36 -23.20 3.98
CA THR A 28 14.91 -24.53 3.54
C THR A 28 13.94 -24.43 2.36
N ILE A 29 12.92 -23.58 2.46
CA ILE A 29 11.92 -23.40 1.38
C ILE A 29 12.56 -22.77 0.15
N VAL A 30 13.40 -21.74 0.31
CA VAL A 30 14.10 -21.09 -0.83
C VAL A 30 14.99 -22.09 -1.58
N HIS A 31 15.73 -22.95 -0.88
CA HIS A 31 16.51 -24.01 -1.51
C HIS A 31 15.63 -25.00 -2.27
N ARG A 32 14.49 -25.39 -1.71
CA ARG A 32 13.52 -26.27 -2.38
C ARG A 32 12.98 -25.63 -3.67
N LEU A 33 12.56 -24.36 -3.59
CA LEU A 33 12.08 -23.60 -4.74
C LEU A 33 13.14 -23.41 -5.83
N ALA A 34 14.38 -23.18 -5.44
CA ALA A 34 15.48 -23.05 -6.39
C ALA A 34 15.73 -24.34 -7.16
N ALA A 35 15.57 -25.50 -6.50
CA ALA A 35 15.78 -26.81 -7.12
C ALA A 35 14.61 -27.23 -8.04
N ASP A 36 13.36 -27.05 -7.58
CA ASP A 36 12.18 -27.67 -8.22
C ASP A 36 11.50 -26.80 -9.27
N ASN A 37 11.56 -25.47 -9.15
CA ASN A 37 10.74 -24.56 -9.97
C ASN A 37 11.47 -23.82 -11.08
N MET A 38 12.71 -24.17 -11.38
CA MET A 38 13.45 -23.50 -12.45
C MET A 38 12.83 -23.65 -13.83
N ASN A 39 12.10 -24.73 -14.09
CA ASN A 39 11.57 -25.03 -15.42
C ASN A 39 10.35 -24.18 -15.82
N SER A 40 9.53 -23.70 -14.87
CA SER A 40 8.30 -22.96 -15.18
C SER A 40 8.55 -21.53 -15.65
N LEU A 41 9.70 -20.93 -15.32
CA LEU A 41 10.02 -19.56 -15.71
C LEU A 41 11.41 -19.41 -16.35
N GLY A 42 12.35 -20.28 -16.03
CA GLY A 42 13.71 -20.28 -16.56
C GLY A 42 14.65 -21.12 -15.70
N SER A 43 15.94 -21.06 -16.03
CA SER A 43 16.95 -21.88 -15.37
C SER A 43 18.02 -21.06 -14.63
N ARG A 44 17.91 -19.74 -14.63
CA ARG A 44 18.89 -18.88 -13.96
C ARG A 44 18.60 -18.80 -12.48
N VAL A 45 19.63 -19.05 -11.67
CA VAL A 45 19.62 -18.83 -10.23
C VAL A 45 20.74 -17.86 -9.89
N GLN A 46 20.39 -16.74 -9.28
CA GLN A 46 21.33 -15.77 -8.74
C GLN A 46 21.10 -15.66 -7.25
N LYS A 47 22.18 -15.71 -6.48
CA LYS A 47 22.13 -15.56 -5.04
C LYS A 47 21.47 -14.24 -4.64
N ILE A 48 20.51 -14.30 -3.71
CA ILE A 48 19.78 -13.16 -3.17
C ILE A 48 20.11 -12.94 -1.69
N ASN A 49 20.10 -11.67 -1.26
CA ASN A 49 20.06 -11.31 0.15
C ASN A 49 18.60 -11.16 0.59
N ILE A 50 18.16 -11.92 1.60
CA ILE A 50 16.86 -11.80 2.25
C ILE A 50 17.08 -11.25 3.65
N VAL A 51 16.46 -10.12 3.99
CA VAL A 51 16.53 -9.50 5.31
C VAL A 51 15.22 -9.75 6.04
N LEU A 52 15.27 -10.38 7.21
CA LEU A 52 14.10 -10.56 8.05
C LEU A 52 13.96 -9.36 9.00
N GLN A 53 12.84 -8.65 8.91
CA GLN A 53 12.51 -7.47 9.72
C GLN A 53 11.47 -7.84 10.76
N ASN A 54 11.84 -7.87 12.05
CA ASN A 54 10.95 -8.33 13.13
C ASN A 54 10.33 -7.21 13.98
N GLN A 55 10.68 -5.95 13.72
CA GLN A 55 10.18 -4.83 14.51
C GLN A 55 9.01 -4.09 13.87
N THR A 56 8.67 -4.44 12.63
CA THR A 56 7.50 -3.89 11.92
C THR A 56 6.20 -4.50 12.45
N THR A 57 5.08 -3.81 12.25
CA THR A 57 3.72 -4.32 12.48
C THR A 57 2.90 -4.43 11.19
N ILE A 58 3.46 -3.96 10.08
CA ILE A 58 2.85 -4.06 8.75
C ILE A 58 3.20 -5.44 8.17
N PRO A 59 2.22 -6.26 7.76
CA PRO A 59 2.47 -7.50 7.03
C PRO A 59 2.86 -7.15 5.60
N ASN A 60 4.11 -7.38 5.22
CA ASN A 60 4.62 -7.13 3.88
C ASN A 60 5.88 -7.94 3.58
N GLY A 61 6.15 -8.14 2.30
CA GLY A 61 7.42 -8.58 1.75
C GLY A 61 7.65 -7.88 0.42
N TYR A 62 8.88 -7.85 -0.04
CA TYR A 62 9.18 -7.37 -1.38
C TYR A 62 10.55 -7.85 -1.86
N VAL A 63 10.71 -7.91 -3.18
CA VAL A 63 12.01 -7.99 -3.86
C VAL A 63 12.22 -6.68 -4.60
N ASN A 64 13.35 -6.04 -4.37
CA ASN A 64 13.71 -4.78 -5.00
C ASN A 64 15.02 -4.89 -5.79
N LEU A 65 15.09 -4.11 -6.86
CA LEU A 65 16.31 -3.78 -7.58
C LEU A 65 16.73 -2.37 -7.14
N GLY A 66 18.03 -2.18 -6.99
CA GLY A 66 18.58 -0.92 -6.53
C GLY A 66 18.50 -0.70 -5.01
N PRO A 67 19.17 -1.53 -4.17
CA PRO A 67 19.96 -2.72 -4.46
C PRO A 67 19.13 -4.00 -4.55
N TYR A 68 19.65 -5.01 -5.27
CA TYR A 68 19.01 -6.32 -5.40
C TYR A 68 18.99 -7.07 -4.07
N ARG A 69 17.83 -7.02 -3.42
CA ARG A 69 17.56 -7.69 -2.15
C ARG A 69 16.08 -7.97 -1.98
N SER A 70 15.76 -8.86 -1.05
CA SER A 70 14.41 -9.08 -0.54
C SER A 70 14.32 -8.74 0.94
N GLU A 71 13.18 -8.23 1.38
CA GLU A 71 12.89 -8.01 2.79
C GLU A 71 11.56 -8.67 3.17
N PHE A 72 11.58 -9.43 4.28
CA PHE A 72 10.40 -10.07 4.85
C PHE A 72 10.07 -9.40 6.18
N TYR A 73 8.89 -8.85 6.29
CA TYR A 73 8.35 -8.28 7.53
C TYR A 73 7.67 -9.40 8.30
N MET A 74 8.21 -9.76 9.44
CA MET A 74 7.87 -11.00 10.13
C MET A 74 6.55 -10.97 10.90
N THR A 75 5.89 -9.83 11.04
CA THR A 75 4.55 -9.74 11.61
C THR A 75 3.51 -10.20 10.59
N PRO A 76 2.68 -11.23 10.89
CA PRO A 76 1.70 -11.75 9.95
C PRO A 76 0.51 -10.81 9.75
N ALA A 77 -0.21 -11.02 8.65
CA ALA A 77 -1.54 -10.47 8.49
C ALA A 77 -2.54 -11.20 9.39
N PHE A 78 -3.44 -10.43 10.03
CA PHE A 78 -4.50 -10.96 10.88
C PHE A 78 -5.84 -11.11 10.16
N ASN A 79 -5.91 -10.78 8.86
CA ASN A 79 -7.06 -11.02 8.00
C ASN A 79 -6.90 -12.33 7.22
N ASN A 80 -7.36 -13.44 7.78
CA ASN A 80 -7.24 -14.76 7.17
C ASN A 80 -8.03 -14.88 5.86
N LEU A 81 -9.18 -14.19 5.74
CA LEU A 81 -10.04 -14.27 4.56
C LEU A 81 -9.40 -13.65 3.31
N ASP A 82 -8.49 -12.69 3.48
CA ASP A 82 -7.78 -12.02 2.39
C ASP A 82 -6.40 -12.62 2.10
N GLN A 83 -5.65 -13.01 3.15
CA GLN A 83 -4.28 -13.48 3.03
C GLN A 83 -4.13 -15.00 3.09
N GLY A 84 -5.16 -15.71 3.54
CA GLY A 84 -5.16 -17.16 3.65
C GLY A 84 -4.60 -17.68 4.96
N SER A 85 -4.41 -18.98 5.02
CA SER A 85 -4.02 -19.70 6.22
C SER A 85 -2.58 -20.24 6.18
N ILE A 86 -1.83 -20.05 5.09
CA ILE A 86 -0.41 -20.40 5.05
C ILE A 86 0.34 -19.64 6.15
N THR A 87 1.31 -20.29 6.80
CA THR A 87 2.17 -19.60 7.76
C THR A 87 2.90 -18.46 7.08
N TRP A 88 2.99 -17.31 7.76
CA TRP A 88 3.42 -16.06 7.12
C TRP A 88 4.82 -16.13 6.51
N ALA A 89 5.79 -16.72 7.20
CA ALA A 89 7.15 -16.86 6.68
C ALA A 89 7.21 -17.75 5.42
N ASP A 90 6.41 -18.83 5.39
CA ASP A 90 6.33 -19.72 4.23
C ASP A 90 5.63 -19.02 3.04
N GLN A 91 4.56 -18.25 3.30
CA GLN A 91 3.88 -17.48 2.27
C GLN A 91 4.83 -16.46 1.63
N LEU A 92 5.59 -15.71 2.45
CA LEU A 92 6.60 -14.78 1.95
C LEU A 92 7.69 -15.51 1.15
N ALA A 93 8.15 -16.67 1.62
CA ALA A 93 9.16 -17.45 0.89
C ALA A 93 8.64 -17.90 -0.47
N LEU A 94 7.39 -18.38 -0.56
CA LEU A 94 6.77 -18.79 -1.83
C LEU A 94 6.62 -17.61 -2.80
N HIS A 95 6.06 -16.51 -2.30
CA HIS A 95 5.70 -15.33 -3.12
C HIS A 95 6.93 -14.53 -3.55
N GLU A 96 7.75 -14.12 -2.58
CA GLU A 96 8.88 -13.22 -2.84
C GLU A 96 10.00 -13.93 -3.61
N TYR A 97 10.24 -15.20 -3.32
CA TYR A 97 11.25 -15.92 -4.11
C TYR A 97 10.83 -16.12 -5.56
N ARG A 98 9.50 -16.11 -5.86
CA ARG A 98 9.05 -16.10 -7.25
C ARG A 98 9.48 -14.82 -7.98
N HIS A 99 9.44 -13.66 -7.33
CA HIS A 99 9.99 -12.42 -7.89
C HIS A 99 11.50 -12.48 -8.11
N VAL A 100 12.23 -13.16 -7.23
CA VAL A 100 13.67 -13.46 -7.45
C VAL A 100 13.87 -14.25 -8.74
N GLN A 101 13.08 -15.31 -8.95
CA GLN A 101 13.14 -16.12 -10.17
C GLN A 101 12.78 -15.30 -11.42
N GLN A 102 11.76 -14.43 -11.35
CA GLN A 102 11.37 -13.52 -12.42
C GLN A 102 12.53 -12.61 -12.81
N TYR A 103 13.10 -11.85 -11.87
CA TYR A 103 14.24 -10.98 -12.15
C TYR A 103 15.50 -11.74 -12.62
N ASN A 104 15.76 -12.93 -12.13
CA ASN A 104 16.88 -13.72 -12.62
C ASN A 104 16.71 -14.13 -14.09
N ASN A 105 15.47 -14.35 -14.53
CA ASN A 105 15.18 -14.89 -15.84
C ASN A 105 14.72 -13.86 -16.88
N PHE A 106 14.45 -12.61 -16.51
CA PHE A 106 14.11 -11.54 -17.47
C PHE A 106 15.32 -10.77 -18.00
N LYS A 107 16.55 -11.13 -17.61
CA LYS A 107 17.79 -10.45 -18.00
C LYS A 107 18.24 -10.86 -19.41
N HIS A 108 17.45 -10.46 -20.44
CA HIS A 108 17.66 -10.74 -21.85
C HIS A 108 17.61 -9.46 -22.69
N GLY A 109 18.24 -9.48 -23.87
CA GLY A 109 18.16 -8.42 -24.88
C GLY A 109 18.28 -7.00 -24.31
N ILE A 110 17.29 -6.15 -24.59
CA ILE A 110 17.27 -4.75 -24.15
C ILE A 110 17.23 -4.62 -22.64
N SER A 111 16.47 -5.48 -21.92
CA SER A 111 16.47 -5.45 -20.45
C SER A 111 17.87 -5.69 -19.88
N LYS A 112 18.64 -6.62 -20.46
CA LYS A 112 20.05 -6.85 -20.08
C LYS A 112 20.93 -5.64 -20.41
N LEU A 113 20.77 -5.04 -21.61
CA LEU A 113 21.53 -3.86 -22.04
C LEU A 113 21.29 -2.67 -21.11
N MET A 114 20.03 -2.38 -20.75
CA MET A 114 19.68 -1.32 -19.81
C MET A 114 20.29 -1.57 -18.42
N GLY A 115 20.36 -2.82 -18.00
CA GLY A 115 21.06 -3.20 -16.77
C GLY A 115 22.59 -2.98 -16.83
N ILE A 116 23.21 -3.11 -17.99
CA ILE A 116 24.64 -2.81 -18.19
C ILE A 116 24.86 -1.28 -18.20
N LEU A 117 24.03 -0.52 -18.90
CA LEU A 117 24.18 0.92 -19.08
C LEU A 117 23.80 1.74 -17.85
N PHE A 118 22.71 1.37 -17.15
CA PHE A 118 22.11 2.16 -16.07
C PHE A 118 21.99 1.39 -14.75
N GLY A 119 22.62 0.21 -14.66
CA GLY A 119 22.60 -0.63 -13.47
C GLY A 119 21.21 -1.23 -13.17
N GLU A 120 20.97 -1.51 -11.91
CA GLU A 120 19.75 -2.20 -11.47
C GLU A 120 18.47 -1.40 -11.74
N ASP A 121 18.51 -0.07 -11.62
CA ASP A 121 17.36 0.79 -11.94
C ASP A 121 17.03 0.76 -13.45
N GLY A 122 18.04 0.74 -14.31
CA GLY A 122 17.84 0.60 -15.76
C GLY A 122 17.26 -0.77 -16.12
N TYR A 123 17.72 -1.82 -15.43
CA TYR A 123 17.16 -3.15 -15.57
C TYR A 123 15.71 -3.23 -15.08
N ALA A 124 15.41 -2.62 -13.93
CA ALA A 124 14.06 -2.56 -13.39
C ALA A 124 13.10 -1.83 -14.35
N LEU A 125 13.51 -0.67 -14.85
CA LEU A 125 12.72 0.12 -15.80
C LEU A 125 12.40 -0.68 -17.06
N ALA A 126 13.41 -1.32 -17.68
CA ALA A 126 13.21 -2.11 -18.88
C ALA A 126 12.36 -3.37 -18.64
N SER A 127 12.59 -4.08 -17.54
CA SER A 127 11.79 -5.26 -17.18
C SER A 127 10.32 -4.91 -16.95
N ASN A 128 10.03 -3.82 -16.22
CA ASN A 128 8.66 -3.36 -15.97
C ASN A 128 8.00 -2.77 -17.24
N ALA A 129 8.78 -2.21 -18.16
CA ALA A 129 8.25 -1.79 -19.46
C ALA A 129 7.91 -3.00 -20.36
N ALA A 130 8.68 -4.08 -20.27
CA ALA A 130 8.51 -5.27 -21.08
C ALA A 130 7.42 -6.22 -20.56
N VAL A 131 7.35 -6.42 -19.24
CA VAL A 131 6.46 -7.37 -18.57
C VAL A 131 5.49 -6.59 -17.67
N PRO A 132 4.17 -6.78 -17.79
CA PRO A 132 3.20 -6.00 -17.03
C PRO A 132 3.13 -6.40 -15.55
N ASP A 133 2.82 -5.44 -14.66
CA ASP A 133 2.71 -5.64 -13.22
C ASP A 133 1.75 -6.76 -12.83
N TRP A 134 0.65 -6.93 -13.59
CA TRP A 134 -0.29 -8.01 -13.34
C TRP A 134 0.34 -9.39 -13.52
N PHE A 135 1.35 -9.53 -14.41
CA PHE A 135 2.05 -10.79 -14.59
C PHE A 135 2.96 -11.08 -13.38
N PHE A 136 3.75 -10.09 -12.95
CA PHE A 136 4.65 -10.27 -11.80
C PHE A 136 3.90 -10.82 -10.58
N GLU A 137 2.81 -10.14 -10.22
CA GLU A 137 2.03 -10.50 -9.03
C GLU A 137 1.14 -11.72 -9.24
N GLY A 138 0.53 -11.83 -10.41
CA GLY A 138 -0.32 -12.96 -10.75
C GLY A 138 0.43 -14.29 -10.80
N ASP A 139 1.65 -14.28 -11.31
CA ASP A 139 2.53 -15.46 -11.35
C ASP A 139 3.01 -15.85 -9.94
N ALA A 140 3.30 -14.88 -9.07
CA ALA A 140 3.64 -15.15 -7.68
C ALA A 140 2.45 -15.73 -6.89
N VAL A 141 1.23 -15.19 -7.07
CA VAL A 141 0.01 -15.76 -6.47
C VAL A 141 -0.30 -17.16 -7.03
N TYR A 142 -0.10 -17.37 -8.33
CA TYR A 142 -0.26 -18.69 -8.92
C TYR A 142 0.69 -19.69 -8.27
N GLN A 143 1.96 -19.32 -8.10
CA GLN A 143 3.00 -20.16 -7.52
C GLN A 143 2.68 -20.54 -6.06
N GLU A 144 2.28 -19.58 -5.22
CA GLU A 144 1.88 -19.88 -3.84
C GLU A 144 0.65 -20.81 -3.78
N THR A 145 -0.22 -20.75 -4.80
CA THR A 145 -1.44 -21.55 -4.86
C THR A 145 -1.19 -22.99 -5.29
N VAL A 146 -0.30 -23.22 -6.27
CA VAL A 146 -0.03 -24.58 -6.78
C VAL A 146 1.01 -25.32 -5.92
N LEU A 147 1.78 -24.62 -5.09
CA LEU A 147 2.82 -25.21 -4.25
C LEU A 147 2.42 -25.35 -2.78
N SER A 148 1.16 -25.12 -2.46
CA SER A 148 0.62 -25.29 -1.10
C SER A 148 -0.82 -25.80 -1.14
N GLU A 149 -1.30 -26.29 -0.01
CA GLU A 149 -2.71 -26.69 0.15
C GLU A 149 -3.66 -25.48 0.17
N GLN A 150 -3.14 -24.30 0.44
CA GLN A 150 -3.93 -23.08 0.53
C GLN A 150 -3.34 -21.96 -0.30
N GLY A 151 -3.29 -21.03 -0.58
CA GLY A 151 -2.78 -19.91 -1.39
C GLY A 151 -3.91 -18.97 -1.79
N ARG A 152 -3.58 -17.72 -2.06
CA ARG A 152 -4.60 -16.69 -2.35
C ARG A 152 -5.51 -17.04 -3.51
N GLY A 153 -5.03 -17.78 -4.52
CA GLY A 153 -5.83 -18.26 -5.63
C GLY A 153 -6.92 -19.28 -5.27
N ARG A 154 -6.99 -19.74 -4.02
CA ARG A 154 -8.09 -20.59 -3.50
C ARG A 154 -9.09 -19.80 -2.65
N LEU A 155 -8.78 -18.55 -2.29
CA LEU A 155 -9.61 -17.74 -1.41
C LEU A 155 -10.81 -17.15 -2.14
N PRO A 156 -12.05 -17.36 -1.66
CA PRO A 156 -13.23 -16.76 -2.27
C PRO A 156 -13.19 -15.24 -2.30
N GLN A 157 -12.68 -14.58 -1.25
CA GLN A 157 -12.55 -13.11 -1.21
C GLN A 157 -11.64 -12.59 -2.33
N PHE A 158 -10.54 -13.30 -2.60
CA PHE A 158 -9.64 -12.99 -3.70
C PHE A 158 -10.31 -13.25 -5.05
N LEU A 159 -10.92 -14.43 -5.23
CA LEU A 159 -11.50 -14.84 -6.50
C LEU A 159 -12.79 -14.08 -6.87
N ASN A 160 -13.56 -13.58 -5.90
CA ASN A 160 -14.86 -12.93 -6.16
C ASN A 160 -14.75 -11.50 -6.70
N ALA A 161 -13.56 -10.96 -6.84
CA ALA A 161 -13.35 -9.60 -7.34
C ALA A 161 -13.92 -9.39 -8.76
N TYR A 162 -13.63 -10.30 -9.70
CA TYR A 162 -14.17 -10.28 -11.06
C TYR A 162 -15.62 -10.76 -11.17
N PRO A 163 -16.02 -11.86 -10.53
CA PRO A 163 -17.43 -12.24 -10.44
C PRO A 163 -18.36 -11.11 -9.99
N SER A 164 -17.93 -10.28 -9.04
CA SER A 164 -18.73 -9.12 -8.61
C SER A 164 -19.05 -8.14 -9.75
N LEU A 165 -18.12 -7.94 -10.68
CA LEU A 165 -18.34 -7.12 -11.87
C LEU A 165 -19.30 -7.83 -12.86
N TRP A 166 -19.00 -9.09 -13.18
CA TRP A 166 -19.76 -9.84 -14.18
C TRP A 166 -21.22 -10.03 -13.77
N LEU A 167 -21.49 -10.39 -12.53
CA LEU A 167 -22.85 -10.54 -11.99
C LEU A 167 -23.62 -9.21 -11.89
N SER A 168 -22.94 -8.08 -11.82
CA SER A 168 -23.56 -6.75 -11.83
C SER A 168 -23.67 -6.15 -13.24
N GLY A 169 -23.32 -6.89 -14.30
CA GLY A 169 -23.37 -6.42 -15.68
C GLY A 169 -22.34 -5.31 -16.00
N LYS A 170 -21.27 -5.17 -15.18
CA LYS A 170 -20.23 -4.18 -15.43
C LYS A 170 -19.16 -4.77 -16.34
N ASP A 171 -19.18 -4.34 -17.59
CA ASP A 171 -18.14 -4.66 -18.56
C ASP A 171 -17.22 -3.45 -18.79
N TYR A 172 -16.00 -3.54 -18.29
CA TYR A 172 -15.01 -2.48 -18.41
C TYR A 172 -14.01 -2.76 -19.53
N ARG A 173 -13.67 -1.72 -20.29
CA ARG A 173 -12.61 -1.81 -21.30
C ARG A 173 -11.28 -2.23 -20.68
N TRP A 174 -10.47 -2.98 -21.43
CA TRP A 174 -9.17 -3.50 -21.01
C TRP A 174 -8.29 -2.46 -20.31
N MET A 175 -8.15 -1.25 -20.88
CA MET A 175 -7.32 -0.21 -20.30
C MET A 175 -7.78 0.20 -18.89
N LYS A 176 -9.10 0.20 -18.62
CA LYS A 176 -9.64 0.48 -17.29
C LYS A 176 -9.40 -0.68 -16.33
N LEU A 177 -9.58 -1.93 -16.76
CA LEU A 177 -9.31 -3.11 -15.94
C LEU A 177 -7.85 -3.17 -15.53
N ARG A 178 -6.93 -2.87 -16.46
CA ARG A 178 -5.50 -2.86 -16.19
C ARG A 178 -5.07 -1.72 -15.27
N ASN A 179 -5.59 -0.51 -15.46
CA ASN A 179 -5.08 0.71 -14.82
C ASN A 179 -5.88 1.16 -13.59
N GLY A 180 -7.08 0.60 -13.37
CA GLY A 180 -7.94 0.99 -12.26
C GLY A 180 -8.78 2.24 -12.54
N SER A 181 -9.49 2.72 -11.53
CA SER A 181 -10.34 3.91 -11.60
C SER A 181 -10.37 4.62 -10.26
N LEU A 182 -10.45 5.96 -10.29
CA LEU A 182 -10.70 6.77 -9.09
C LEU A 182 -12.20 6.84 -8.73
N LYS A 183 -13.09 6.44 -9.67
CA LYS A 183 -14.56 6.50 -9.49
C LYS A 183 -15.19 5.16 -9.16
N HIS A 184 -14.74 4.11 -9.84
CA HIS A 184 -15.40 2.81 -9.84
C HIS A 184 -14.52 1.75 -9.18
N TYR A 185 -15.15 0.74 -8.62
CA TYR A 185 -14.43 -0.45 -8.22
C TYR A 185 -13.86 -1.14 -9.46
N VAL A 186 -12.58 -1.37 -9.45
CA VAL A 186 -11.85 -2.17 -10.42
C VAL A 186 -10.94 -3.10 -9.63
N PRO A 187 -11.01 -4.42 -9.83
CA PRO A 187 -10.09 -5.36 -9.21
C PRO A 187 -8.63 -4.95 -9.47
N ASN A 188 -7.77 -5.12 -8.50
CA ASN A 188 -6.37 -4.76 -8.65
C ASN A 188 -5.62 -5.74 -9.57
N HIS A 189 -4.35 -5.47 -9.82
CA HIS A 189 -3.51 -6.25 -10.72
C HIS A 189 -3.21 -7.68 -10.21
N TYR A 190 -3.29 -7.96 -8.90
CA TYR A 190 -3.15 -9.31 -8.35
C TYR A 190 -4.27 -10.24 -8.83
N TYR A 191 -5.54 -9.80 -8.72
CA TYR A 191 -6.71 -10.57 -9.18
C TYR A 191 -6.68 -10.78 -10.70
N LEU A 192 -6.40 -9.70 -11.44
CA LEU A 192 -6.27 -9.77 -12.90
C LEU A 192 -5.18 -10.75 -13.31
N GLY A 193 -4.02 -10.61 -12.68
CA GLY A 193 -2.83 -11.38 -12.99
C GLY A 193 -3.03 -12.86 -12.74
N TYR A 194 -3.58 -13.22 -11.57
CA TYR A 194 -3.85 -14.62 -11.27
C TYR A 194 -4.74 -15.29 -12.30
N LEU A 195 -5.86 -14.65 -12.70
CA LEU A 195 -6.76 -15.22 -13.72
C LEU A 195 -6.04 -15.42 -15.05
N LEU A 196 -5.32 -14.40 -15.55
CA LEU A 196 -4.64 -14.49 -16.84
C LEU A 196 -3.46 -15.49 -16.82
N VAL A 197 -2.71 -15.52 -15.71
CA VAL A 197 -1.58 -16.46 -15.55
C VAL A 197 -2.07 -17.89 -15.44
N ASN A 198 -3.08 -18.15 -14.60
CA ASN A 198 -3.67 -19.48 -14.46
C ASN A 198 -4.27 -19.98 -15.79
N TYR A 199 -5.01 -19.11 -16.52
CA TYR A 199 -5.52 -19.45 -17.85
C TYR A 199 -4.38 -19.81 -18.83
N GLY A 200 -3.29 -19.03 -18.81
CA GLY A 200 -2.15 -19.28 -19.67
C GLY A 200 -1.48 -20.63 -19.41
N TYR A 201 -1.23 -20.98 -18.15
CA TYR A 201 -0.71 -22.30 -17.78
C TYR A 201 -1.68 -23.43 -18.15
N SER A 202 -2.95 -23.27 -17.85
CA SER A 202 -3.98 -24.30 -18.10
C SER A 202 -4.19 -24.57 -19.59
N LYS A 203 -4.15 -23.51 -20.42
CA LYS A 203 -4.45 -23.60 -21.86
C LYS A 203 -3.24 -23.95 -22.73
N TYR A 204 -2.06 -23.42 -22.38
CA TYR A 204 -0.86 -23.45 -23.23
C TYR A 204 0.31 -24.22 -22.62
N GLY A 205 0.16 -24.76 -21.41
CA GLY A 205 1.16 -25.62 -20.74
C GLY A 205 2.20 -24.85 -19.90
N ASN A 206 3.02 -25.63 -19.19
CA ASN A 206 3.89 -25.13 -18.12
C ASN A 206 5.05 -24.24 -18.60
N ASP A 207 5.47 -24.32 -19.84
CA ASP A 207 6.57 -23.52 -20.39
C ASP A 207 6.11 -22.25 -21.12
N PHE A 208 4.79 -22.05 -21.21
CA PHE A 208 4.18 -20.93 -21.92
C PHE A 208 4.73 -19.58 -21.43
N TRP A 209 4.61 -19.30 -20.14
CA TRP A 209 5.06 -18.02 -19.57
C TRP A 209 6.56 -17.83 -19.62
N LYS A 210 7.35 -18.92 -19.55
CA LYS A 210 8.80 -18.87 -19.78
C LYS A 210 9.13 -18.31 -21.16
N LYS A 211 8.45 -18.80 -22.20
CA LYS A 211 8.64 -18.34 -23.59
C LYS A 211 8.19 -16.90 -23.77
N VAL A 212 6.99 -16.56 -23.28
CA VAL A 212 6.43 -15.22 -23.39
C VAL A 212 7.31 -14.18 -22.70
N THR A 213 7.71 -14.41 -21.47
CA THR A 213 8.51 -13.44 -20.70
C THR A 213 9.94 -13.30 -21.20
N SER A 214 10.54 -14.38 -21.73
CA SER A 214 11.86 -14.34 -22.36
C SER A 214 11.84 -13.44 -23.62
N ASP A 215 10.85 -13.62 -24.50
CA ASP A 215 10.72 -12.79 -25.70
C ASP A 215 10.34 -11.35 -25.37
N ALA A 216 9.47 -11.14 -24.39
CA ALA A 216 9.08 -9.81 -23.93
C ALA A 216 10.26 -9.04 -23.34
N SER A 217 11.00 -9.62 -22.40
CA SER A 217 12.16 -8.98 -21.74
C SER A 217 13.32 -8.72 -22.70
N ALA A 218 13.40 -9.48 -23.79
CA ALA A 218 14.32 -9.19 -24.89
C ALA A 218 13.84 -8.06 -25.81
N PHE A 219 12.61 -7.53 -25.61
CA PHE A 219 11.96 -6.54 -26.48
C PHE A 219 11.80 -6.99 -27.95
N LYS A 220 11.55 -8.27 -28.15
CA LYS A 220 11.14 -8.75 -29.47
C LYS A 220 9.74 -8.19 -29.76
N GLY A 221 9.64 -7.22 -30.67
CA GLY A 221 8.40 -6.46 -30.93
C GLY A 221 8.37 -5.03 -30.37
N LEU A 222 9.53 -4.52 -29.93
CA LEU A 222 9.82 -3.13 -29.50
C LEU A 222 8.73 -2.43 -28.67
N VAL A 223 7.69 -1.89 -29.31
CA VAL A 223 6.66 -1.05 -28.64
C VAL A 223 5.70 -1.87 -27.76
N TYR A 224 5.42 -3.11 -28.15
CA TYR A 224 4.49 -4.01 -27.47
C TYR A 224 5.10 -5.40 -27.22
N PRO A 225 6.23 -5.48 -26.51
CA PRO A 225 6.98 -6.72 -26.42
C PRO A 225 6.17 -7.88 -25.81
N PHE A 226 5.36 -7.63 -24.79
CA PHE A 226 4.53 -8.66 -24.16
C PHE A 226 3.37 -9.12 -25.05
N GLN A 227 2.68 -8.18 -25.68
CA GLN A 227 1.57 -8.48 -26.59
C GLN A 227 2.06 -9.26 -27.82
N HIS A 228 3.21 -8.87 -28.36
CA HIS A 228 3.87 -9.57 -29.47
C HIS A 228 4.23 -11.02 -29.08
N ALA A 229 4.81 -11.20 -27.88
CA ALA A 229 5.16 -12.51 -27.38
C ALA A 229 3.92 -13.41 -27.18
N ILE A 230 2.81 -12.88 -26.65
CA ILE A 230 1.54 -13.61 -26.55
C ILE A 230 1.10 -14.07 -27.94
N LYS A 231 1.02 -13.16 -28.91
CA LYS A 231 0.62 -13.51 -30.30
C LYS A 231 1.52 -14.58 -30.90
N LYS A 232 2.83 -14.45 -30.73
CA LYS A 232 3.82 -15.41 -31.26
C LYS A 232 3.61 -16.82 -30.71
N HIS A 233 3.34 -16.96 -29.41
CA HIS A 233 3.25 -18.26 -28.75
C HIS A 233 1.84 -18.86 -28.69
N THR A 234 0.79 -18.06 -28.98
CA THR A 234 -0.59 -18.54 -28.98
C THR A 234 -1.24 -18.53 -30.37
N GLY A 235 -0.71 -17.76 -31.33
CA GLY A 235 -1.32 -17.51 -32.64
C GLY A 235 -2.47 -16.48 -32.61
N ILE A 236 -2.88 -15.98 -31.42
CA ILE A 236 -4.00 -15.05 -31.30
C ILE A 236 -3.54 -13.67 -30.78
N GLU A 237 -4.32 -12.65 -31.13
CA GLU A 237 -4.07 -11.30 -30.63
C GLU A 237 -4.26 -11.19 -29.12
N TYR A 238 -3.45 -10.36 -28.48
CA TYR A 238 -3.49 -10.16 -27.03
C TYR A 238 -4.89 -9.81 -26.49
N LYS A 239 -5.64 -8.97 -27.21
CA LYS A 239 -7.02 -8.62 -26.84
C LYS A 239 -7.91 -9.85 -26.81
N LYS A 240 -7.74 -10.76 -27.77
CA LYS A 240 -8.49 -12.02 -27.83
C LYS A 240 -8.05 -12.97 -26.71
N PHE A 241 -6.76 -13.08 -26.41
CA PHE A 241 -6.28 -13.87 -25.27
C PHE A 241 -6.95 -13.45 -23.95
N VAL A 242 -7.04 -12.13 -23.69
CA VAL A 242 -7.72 -11.62 -22.49
C VAL A 242 -9.22 -11.90 -22.50
N ALA A 243 -9.89 -11.75 -23.64
CA ALA A 243 -11.31 -12.04 -23.79
C ALA A 243 -11.60 -13.54 -23.56
N ASP A 244 -10.83 -14.41 -24.19
CA ASP A 244 -10.97 -15.87 -24.06
C ASP A 244 -10.75 -16.32 -22.59
N ALA A 245 -9.78 -15.72 -21.89
CA ALA A 245 -9.58 -15.98 -20.47
C ALA A 245 -10.79 -15.57 -19.62
N PHE A 246 -11.36 -14.39 -19.85
CA PHE A 246 -12.56 -13.95 -19.12
C PHE A 246 -13.79 -14.79 -19.45
N ASP A 247 -13.98 -15.17 -20.69
CA ASP A 247 -15.11 -16.01 -21.10
C ASP A 247 -14.99 -17.42 -20.50
N PHE A 248 -13.78 -17.95 -20.39
CA PHE A 248 -13.52 -19.19 -19.67
C PHE A 248 -14.01 -19.12 -18.22
N TYR A 249 -13.59 -18.10 -17.45
CA TYR A 249 -14.01 -17.96 -16.05
C TYR A 249 -15.47 -17.56 -15.88
N LYS A 250 -16.06 -16.81 -16.81
CA LYS A 250 -17.51 -16.53 -16.80
C LYS A 250 -18.33 -17.81 -16.97
N SER A 251 -17.92 -18.71 -17.87
CA SER A 251 -18.59 -19.99 -18.07
C SER A 251 -18.46 -20.91 -16.85
N GLU A 252 -17.27 -20.97 -16.23
CA GLU A 252 -17.08 -21.71 -14.98
C GLU A 252 -17.96 -21.14 -13.84
N LEU A 253 -18.04 -19.81 -13.73
CA LEU A 253 -18.90 -19.16 -12.73
C LEU A 253 -20.38 -19.54 -12.94
N GLN A 254 -20.88 -19.49 -14.17
CA GLN A 254 -22.25 -19.85 -14.47
C GLN A 254 -22.55 -21.32 -14.14
N THR A 255 -21.64 -22.22 -14.50
CA THR A 255 -21.77 -23.66 -14.19
C THR A 255 -21.82 -23.89 -12.68
N ASN A 256 -20.93 -23.24 -11.93
CA ASN A 256 -20.88 -23.35 -10.48
C ASN A 256 -22.18 -22.82 -9.83
N LEU A 257 -22.70 -21.69 -10.28
CA LEU A 257 -23.94 -21.11 -9.75
C LEU A 257 -25.15 -22.00 -10.06
N MET A 258 -25.24 -22.58 -11.25
CA MET A 258 -26.33 -23.53 -11.63
C MET A 258 -26.29 -24.81 -10.79
N ASN A 259 -25.09 -25.38 -10.58
CA ASN A 259 -24.91 -26.56 -9.75
C ASN A 259 -25.31 -26.30 -8.29
N GLU A 260 -24.99 -25.14 -7.80
CA GLU A 260 -25.35 -24.72 -6.44
C GLU A 260 -26.86 -24.48 -6.31
N GLU A 261 -27.52 -23.90 -7.31
CA GLU A 261 -28.97 -23.66 -7.33
C GLU A 261 -29.74 -24.99 -7.38
N ASN A 262 -29.30 -25.93 -8.23
CA ASN A 262 -29.85 -27.26 -8.28
C ASN A 262 -29.75 -28.03 -6.95
N LYS A 263 -28.64 -27.96 -6.24
CA LYS A 263 -28.48 -28.53 -4.89
C LYS A 263 -29.45 -27.90 -3.89
N THR A 264 -29.64 -26.60 -3.95
CA THR A 264 -30.57 -25.88 -3.05
C THR A 264 -32.01 -26.24 -3.31
N ASN A 265 -32.41 -26.32 -4.59
CA ASN A 265 -33.75 -26.73 -4.97
C ASN A 265 -34.04 -28.18 -4.59
N TYR A 266 -33.07 -29.08 -4.74
CA TYR A 266 -33.20 -30.48 -4.29
C TYR A 266 -33.42 -30.59 -2.78
N LEU A 267 -32.63 -29.84 -2.00
CA LEU A 267 -32.76 -29.81 -0.54
C LEU A 267 -34.09 -29.20 -0.07
N GLN A 268 -34.57 -28.14 -0.73
CA GLN A 268 -35.90 -27.56 -0.45
C GLN A 268 -37.04 -28.54 -0.76
N LYS A 269 -36.93 -29.27 -1.85
CA LYS A 269 -37.91 -30.29 -2.24
C LYS A 269 -37.91 -31.45 -1.24
N THR A 270 -36.75 -31.90 -0.79
CA THR A 270 -36.62 -32.98 0.22
C THR A 270 -37.21 -32.57 1.56
N VAL A 271 -37.04 -31.29 1.96
CA VAL A 271 -37.61 -30.74 3.21
C VAL A 271 -39.13 -30.57 3.07
N THR A 272 -39.64 -30.10 1.96
CA THR A 272 -41.08 -30.06 1.69
C THR A 272 -41.71 -31.46 1.67
N ASP A 273 -41.08 -32.42 1.02
CA ASP A 273 -41.57 -33.80 0.95
C ASP A 273 -41.55 -34.48 2.32
N THR A 274 -40.57 -34.15 3.22
CA THR A 274 -40.52 -34.63 4.64
C THR A 274 -41.53 -33.93 5.55
N VAL A 275 -41.84 -32.64 5.29
CA VAL A 275 -42.84 -31.88 6.04
C VAL A 275 -44.26 -32.28 5.61
N ASP A 276 -44.48 -32.57 4.35
CA ASP A 276 -45.77 -33.07 3.84
C ASP A 276 -46.08 -34.48 4.32
N ASP A 277 -45.09 -35.35 4.54
CA ASP A 277 -45.29 -36.69 5.11
C ASP A 277 -45.63 -36.64 6.61
N MET A 278 -45.34 -35.55 7.32
CA MET A 278 -45.74 -35.33 8.70
C MET A 278 -47.06 -34.56 8.85
N SER A 279 -47.62 -33.95 7.79
CA SER A 279 -48.81 -33.08 7.86
C SER A 279 -50.05 -33.56 7.12
N VAL A 280 -50.02 -34.73 6.48
CA VAL A 280 -51.20 -35.27 5.79
C VAL A 280 -52.05 -36.16 6.76
N LYS A 281 -52.63 -35.53 7.74
CA LYS A 281 -53.96 -35.84 8.28
C LYS A 281 -54.61 -34.55 8.75
N ASN A 282 -55.49 -34.04 7.89
CA ASN A 282 -56.50 -32.98 8.08
C ASN A 282 -56.27 -31.70 7.33
N LEU A 283 -57.05 -31.58 6.31
CA LEU A 283 -57.85 -30.45 5.79
C LEU A 283 -57.79 -30.30 4.29
N THR A 284 -58.73 -31.00 3.62
CA THR A 284 -59.26 -30.62 2.29
C THR A 284 -60.13 -29.39 2.40
N ARG A 285 -59.85 -28.36 1.57
CA ARG A 285 -60.90 -27.65 0.81
C ARG A 285 -60.35 -26.70 -0.25
N GLU A 286 -60.85 -26.85 -1.41
CA GLU A 286 -60.78 -26.16 -2.68
C GLU A 286 -60.66 -24.64 -2.67
N THR A 287 -59.92 -24.09 -3.65
CA THR A 287 -60.54 -23.19 -4.65
C THR A 287 -59.66 -23.07 -5.90
N LYS A 288 -60.30 -23.11 -7.03
CA LYS A 288 -59.83 -23.12 -8.41
C LYS A 288 -59.58 -21.71 -8.99
N MET A 289 -58.73 -21.68 -10.01
CA MET A 289 -58.80 -20.97 -11.32
C MET A 289 -58.12 -19.59 -11.43
N ASN A 290 -57.30 -19.29 -12.36
CA ASN A 290 -57.30 -19.24 -13.81
C ASN A 290 -56.24 -18.27 -14.33
N GLY A 291 -55.59 -18.61 -15.43
CA GLY A 291 -55.33 -17.66 -16.53
C GLY A 291 -53.86 -17.31 -16.83
N VAL A 292 -53.31 -17.99 -17.83
CA VAL A 292 -52.10 -17.61 -18.62
C VAL A 292 -52.46 -16.45 -19.58
N PRO A 293 -51.58 -15.54 -19.96
CA PRO A 293 -50.76 -15.80 -21.14
C PRO A 293 -49.26 -15.37 -21.06
N GLN A 294 -48.47 -16.10 -21.84
CA GLN A 294 -47.08 -15.83 -22.19
C GLN A 294 -46.94 -14.57 -23.04
N THR A 295 -45.92 -13.79 -22.74
CA THR A 295 -45.17 -13.02 -23.76
C THR A 295 -43.67 -13.04 -23.40
N ALA A 296 -42.87 -13.43 -24.39
CA ALA A 296 -41.44 -13.45 -24.36
C ALA A 296 -40.85 -12.04 -24.25
N GLY A 297 -39.86 -11.84 -23.36
CA GLY A 297 -39.10 -10.61 -23.27
C GLY A 297 -37.95 -10.79 -22.30
N GLN A 298 -36.74 -10.75 -22.83
CA GLN A 298 -35.41 -10.54 -22.22
C GLN A 298 -35.25 -10.90 -20.74
N GLY A 299 -34.48 -11.95 -20.48
CA GLY A 299 -34.20 -12.49 -19.18
C GLY A 299 -33.52 -11.51 -18.23
N THR A 300 -34.30 -10.95 -17.36
CA THR A 300 -33.84 -10.46 -16.05
C THR A 300 -33.76 -11.67 -15.13
N PHE A 301 -32.60 -11.97 -14.61
CA PHE A 301 -32.40 -12.98 -13.58
C PHE A 301 -33.36 -12.71 -12.41
N ASN A 302 -34.43 -13.47 -12.31
CA ASN A 302 -35.25 -13.50 -11.10
C ASN A 302 -34.48 -14.24 -10.02
N GLN A 303 -34.06 -13.51 -9.00
CA GLN A 303 -33.53 -14.05 -7.74
C GLN A 303 -34.68 -14.76 -7.00
N GLY A 304 -34.85 -16.03 -7.24
CA GLY A 304 -35.69 -16.87 -6.38
C GLY A 304 -35.02 -16.96 -4.99
N GLY A 305 -35.68 -16.48 -3.95
CA GLY A 305 -35.29 -16.68 -2.56
C GLY A 305 -34.89 -15.46 -1.74
N ASN A 306 -34.99 -14.22 -2.21
CA ASN A 306 -34.60 -13.02 -1.46
C ASN A 306 -35.78 -12.20 -0.89
N ALA A 307 -36.86 -12.85 -0.47
CA ALA A 307 -37.86 -12.18 0.33
C ALA A 307 -37.28 -11.85 1.72
N GLY A 308 -37.01 -10.57 1.99
CA GLY A 308 -36.55 -10.09 3.29
C GLY A 308 -35.17 -9.40 3.37
N ILE A 309 -34.32 -9.38 2.32
CA ILE A 309 -33.03 -8.70 2.40
C ILE A 309 -33.20 -7.19 2.15
N LYS A 310 -32.90 -6.38 3.18
CA LYS A 310 -32.95 -4.94 3.12
C LYS A 310 -31.55 -4.33 2.90
N ASN A 311 -31.43 -3.50 1.85
CA ASN A 311 -30.23 -2.68 1.64
C ASN A 311 -30.23 -1.51 2.61
N LEU A 312 -29.18 -1.39 3.41
CA LEU A 312 -29.02 -0.31 4.40
C LEU A 312 -28.07 0.79 3.92
N SER A 313 -27.28 0.56 2.90
CA SER A 313 -26.31 1.53 2.37
C SER A 313 -26.79 2.12 1.04
N ARG A 314 -26.27 3.32 0.71
CA ARG A 314 -26.54 4.01 -0.56
C ARG A 314 -25.32 3.94 -1.47
N ILE A 315 -25.49 3.39 -2.66
CA ILE A 315 -24.47 3.37 -3.70
C ILE A 315 -24.25 4.77 -4.24
N LYS A 316 -22.99 5.20 -4.34
CA LYS A 316 -22.57 6.46 -4.93
C LYS A 316 -22.06 6.25 -6.35
N LYS A 317 -22.43 7.14 -7.30
CA LYS A 317 -22.06 7.01 -8.72
C LYS A 317 -20.59 7.36 -9.00
N ASN A 318 -20.02 8.31 -8.25
CA ASN A 318 -18.73 8.94 -8.58
C ASN A 318 -17.57 8.55 -7.66
N PHE A 319 -17.78 7.65 -6.72
CA PHE A 319 -16.75 7.10 -5.84
C PHE A 319 -17.26 5.88 -5.10
N ILE A 320 -16.36 4.97 -4.79
CA ILE A 320 -16.65 3.77 -4.00
C ILE A 320 -16.78 4.14 -2.53
N THR A 321 -17.70 3.49 -1.87
CA THR A 321 -17.90 3.57 -0.42
C THR A 321 -18.01 2.18 0.14
N ASN A 322 -17.18 1.87 1.13
CA ASN A 322 -17.19 0.61 1.87
C ASN A 322 -17.72 0.83 3.27
N TYR A 323 -18.47 -0.15 3.74
CA TYR A 323 -19.01 -0.22 5.09
C TYR A 323 -18.53 -1.51 5.74
N TYR A 324 -17.91 -1.42 6.92
CA TYR A 324 -17.29 -2.54 7.61
C TYR A 324 -17.82 -2.67 9.03
N PHE A 325 -17.94 -3.92 9.50
CA PHE A 325 -18.28 -4.26 10.87
C PHE A 325 -19.55 -3.54 11.37
N PRO A 326 -20.75 -3.87 10.85
CA PRO A 326 -21.99 -3.33 11.36
C PRO A 326 -22.30 -3.90 12.74
N TYR A 327 -22.39 -3.06 13.76
CA TYR A 327 -22.84 -3.38 15.10
C TYR A 327 -24.24 -2.81 15.31
N ALA A 328 -25.24 -3.68 15.45
CA ALA A 328 -26.60 -3.27 15.77
C ALA A 328 -26.71 -2.84 17.24
N ILE A 329 -27.31 -1.68 17.45
CA ILE A 329 -27.52 -1.08 18.77
C ILE A 329 -29.00 -0.84 19.06
N GLY A 330 -29.86 -1.21 18.13
CA GLY A 330 -31.31 -1.14 18.15
C GLY A 330 -31.87 -1.56 16.81
N ASN A 331 -33.20 -1.72 16.68
CA ASN A 331 -33.82 -2.31 15.49
C ASN A 331 -33.49 -1.59 14.16
N ASP A 332 -33.22 -0.29 14.16
CA ASP A 332 -32.80 0.49 12.98
C ASP A 332 -31.52 1.30 13.23
N SER A 333 -30.78 0.95 14.29
CA SER A 333 -29.61 1.70 14.72
C SER A 333 -28.35 0.85 14.61
N LEU A 334 -27.34 1.37 13.87
CA LEU A 334 -26.08 0.68 13.60
C LEU A 334 -24.89 1.59 13.87
N VAL A 335 -23.82 1.00 14.40
CA VAL A 335 -22.46 1.59 14.40
C VAL A 335 -21.60 0.81 13.44
N TYR A 336 -20.83 1.50 12.59
CA TYR A 336 -19.96 0.87 11.60
C TYR A 336 -18.79 1.78 11.21
N LEU A 337 -17.76 1.20 10.61
CA LEU A 337 -16.68 1.93 9.95
C LEU A 337 -17.06 2.17 8.49
N LYS A 338 -16.88 3.41 8.02
CA LYS A 338 -17.09 3.80 6.63
C LYS A 338 -15.82 4.36 6.04
N THR A 339 -15.43 3.82 4.89
CA THR A 339 -14.32 4.35 4.07
C THR A 339 -14.83 4.72 2.69
N SER A 340 -14.19 5.67 2.02
CA SER A 340 -14.56 6.00 0.65
C SER A 340 -13.42 6.61 -0.13
N GLY A 341 -13.57 6.63 -1.46
CA GLY A 341 -12.63 7.32 -2.35
C GLY A 341 -12.54 8.84 -2.13
N ARG A 342 -13.53 9.44 -1.44
CA ARG A 342 -13.65 10.88 -1.25
C ARG A 342 -13.48 11.36 0.19
N HIS A 343 -13.75 10.50 1.16
CA HIS A 343 -13.71 10.85 2.58
C HIS A 343 -12.79 9.91 3.35
N LEU A 344 -12.14 10.46 4.37
CA LEU A 344 -11.27 9.70 5.27
C LEU A 344 -12.05 8.63 6.05
N PRO A 345 -11.41 7.51 6.44
CA PRO A 345 -12.02 6.50 7.28
C PRO A 345 -12.58 7.09 8.58
N ALA A 346 -13.83 6.76 8.91
CA ALA A 346 -14.50 7.27 10.10
C ALA A 346 -15.54 6.29 10.64
N PHE A 347 -15.76 6.32 11.95
CA PHE A 347 -16.86 5.65 12.60
C PHE A 347 -18.14 6.46 12.44
N TYR A 348 -19.23 5.78 12.15
CA TYR A 348 -20.55 6.36 11.95
C TYR A 348 -21.58 5.66 12.80
N ILE A 349 -22.59 6.38 13.18
CA ILE A 349 -23.85 5.86 13.72
C ILE A 349 -24.96 6.20 12.74
N ARG A 350 -25.81 5.23 12.49
CA ARG A 350 -27.04 5.38 11.72
C ARG A 350 -28.22 5.02 12.60
N ASN A 351 -29.31 5.74 12.46
CA ASN A 351 -30.62 5.46 13.07
C ASN A 351 -31.74 5.95 12.13
N SER A 352 -32.99 5.96 12.61
CA SER A 352 -34.15 6.48 11.87
C SER A 352 -33.97 7.93 11.40
N ASN A 353 -33.25 8.77 12.14
CA ASN A 353 -32.99 10.19 11.82
C ASN A 353 -31.87 10.38 10.79
N GLY A 354 -31.19 9.33 10.38
CA GLY A 354 -30.13 9.37 9.37
C GLY A 354 -28.75 8.86 9.83
N GLU A 355 -27.71 9.28 9.11
CA GLU A 355 -26.33 8.87 9.34
C GLU A 355 -25.52 10.04 9.92
N LYS A 356 -24.85 9.84 11.05
CA LYS A 356 -23.97 10.82 11.71
C LYS A 356 -22.56 10.27 11.86
N LYS A 357 -21.57 11.08 11.48
CA LYS A 357 -20.16 10.77 11.73
C LYS A 357 -19.85 10.94 13.21
N LEU A 358 -19.29 9.89 13.83
CA LEU A 358 -18.87 9.91 15.23
C LEU A 358 -17.45 10.49 15.35
N LYS A 359 -16.48 9.86 14.68
CA LYS A 359 -15.07 10.27 14.74
C LYS A 359 -14.30 9.76 13.55
N LEU A 360 -13.33 10.55 13.07
CA LEU A 360 -12.31 10.04 12.14
C LEU A 360 -11.47 8.98 12.84
N ARG A 361 -11.27 7.83 12.19
CA ARG A 361 -10.38 6.78 12.65
C ARG A 361 -8.92 7.23 12.53
N ASP A 362 -8.10 6.88 13.50
CA ASP A 362 -6.66 7.04 13.40
C ASP A 362 -6.09 6.07 12.36
N ILE A 363 -4.89 6.33 11.85
CA ILE A 363 -4.22 5.44 10.89
C ILE A 363 -4.12 4.06 11.52
N SER A 364 -4.55 3.05 10.78
CA SER A 364 -4.62 1.66 11.22
C SER A 364 -4.15 0.75 10.09
N ILE A 365 -3.71 -0.45 10.42
CA ILE A 365 -3.24 -1.45 9.45
C ILE A 365 -4.43 -2.17 8.79
N ASP A 366 -5.51 -2.36 9.54
CA ASP A 366 -6.74 -3.03 9.11
C ASP A 366 -7.99 -2.18 9.34
N GLU A 367 -9.16 -2.67 8.95
CA GLU A 367 -10.47 -2.03 9.18
C GLU A 367 -11.16 -2.53 10.45
N GLN A 368 -10.58 -3.47 11.19
CA GLN A 368 -11.23 -4.11 12.32
C GLN A 368 -11.41 -3.13 13.49
N PHE A 369 -12.55 -3.25 14.13
CA PHE A 369 -12.86 -2.65 15.41
C PHE A 369 -13.95 -3.45 16.13
N SER A 370 -14.11 -3.25 17.41
CA SER A 370 -15.22 -3.79 18.19
C SER A 370 -16.00 -2.66 18.86
N TYR A 371 -17.29 -2.85 18.94
CA TYR A 371 -18.22 -1.95 19.62
C TYR A 371 -19.01 -2.68 20.70
N ARG A 372 -19.04 -2.14 21.90
CA ARG A 372 -19.91 -2.62 22.99
C ARG A 372 -20.14 -1.48 24.00
N ASN A 373 -21.38 -1.34 24.51
CA ASN A 373 -21.74 -0.37 25.56
C ASN A 373 -21.23 1.05 25.31
N ASN A 374 -21.48 1.60 24.11
CA ASN A 374 -21.04 2.92 23.68
C ASN A 374 -19.50 3.12 23.66
N LYS A 375 -18.73 2.06 23.65
CA LYS A 375 -17.28 2.10 23.50
C LYS A 375 -16.86 1.43 22.18
N ILE A 376 -15.94 2.05 21.46
CA ILE A 376 -15.26 1.48 20.31
C ILE A 376 -13.81 1.22 20.69
N VAL A 377 -13.34 -0.01 20.46
CA VAL A 377 -11.95 -0.40 20.64
C VAL A 377 -11.37 -0.85 19.29
N TYR A 378 -10.15 -0.40 18.98
CA TYR A 378 -9.47 -0.76 17.72
C TYR A 378 -7.95 -0.61 17.86
N ALA A 379 -7.21 -1.26 16.97
CA ALA A 379 -5.77 -1.12 16.84
C ALA A 379 -5.42 0.04 15.90
N ALA A 380 -4.47 0.88 16.31
CA ALA A 380 -3.97 1.99 15.52
C ALA A 380 -2.46 1.86 15.29
N TYR A 381 -2.02 2.29 14.13
CA TYR A 381 -0.63 2.24 13.71
C TYR A 381 0.15 3.47 14.19
N GLU A 382 1.29 3.24 14.79
CA GLU A 382 2.26 4.28 15.18
C GLU A 382 3.68 3.84 14.83
N THR A 383 4.58 4.80 14.53
CA THR A 383 5.98 4.51 14.22
C THR A 383 6.91 4.97 15.33
N ASP A 384 8.09 4.36 15.45
CA ASP A 384 9.22 4.97 16.14
C ASP A 384 9.64 6.23 15.37
N SER A 385 10.09 7.25 16.10
CA SER A 385 10.43 8.54 15.47
C SER A 385 11.73 8.46 14.68
N ARG A 386 12.70 7.65 15.11
CA ARG A 386 14.03 7.59 14.52
C ARG A 386 14.30 6.35 13.68
N TRP A 387 13.73 5.21 14.08
CA TRP A 387 14.02 3.92 13.47
C TRP A 387 12.89 3.48 12.55
N SER A 388 13.05 3.66 11.25
CA SER A 388 12.02 3.45 10.23
C SER A 388 11.45 2.01 10.18
N TRP A 389 12.23 1.01 10.63
CA TRP A 389 11.80 -0.38 10.66
C TRP A 389 11.17 -0.79 12.00
N LYS A 390 10.97 0.18 12.92
CA LYS A 390 10.37 -0.05 14.22
C LYS A 390 9.05 0.67 14.32
N ASP A 391 7.97 -0.08 14.37
CA ASP A 391 6.64 0.46 14.49
C ASP A 391 5.79 -0.33 15.49
N TYR A 392 4.61 0.16 15.76
CA TYR A 392 3.74 -0.25 16.84
C TYR A 392 2.31 -0.37 16.37
N SER A 393 1.58 -1.28 16.99
CA SER A 393 0.13 -1.38 16.94
C SER A 393 -0.41 -1.17 18.35
N VAL A 394 -1.10 -0.03 18.58
CA VAL A 394 -1.55 0.41 19.88
C VAL A 394 -3.07 0.38 19.97
N ILE A 395 -3.59 0.00 21.12
CA ILE A 395 -5.04 -0.05 21.33
C ILE A 395 -5.58 1.32 21.69
N LYS A 396 -6.61 1.74 20.95
CA LYS A 396 -7.39 2.97 21.20
C LYS A 396 -8.78 2.59 21.71
N LEU A 397 -9.26 3.36 22.66
CA LEU A 397 -10.61 3.30 23.18
C LEU A 397 -11.32 4.64 22.95
N LEU A 398 -12.42 4.61 22.21
CA LEU A 398 -13.28 5.76 21.94
C LEU A 398 -14.60 5.60 22.69
N ASP A 399 -14.93 6.53 23.53
CA ASP A 399 -16.27 6.67 24.10
C ASP A 399 -17.18 7.40 23.09
N VAL A 400 -18.22 6.72 22.65
CA VAL A 400 -19.12 7.20 21.58
C VAL A 400 -20.01 8.34 22.06
N LYS A 401 -20.39 8.34 23.35
CA LYS A 401 -21.26 9.37 23.92
C LYS A 401 -20.53 10.71 24.06
N THR A 402 -19.32 10.68 24.58
CA THR A 402 -18.51 11.88 24.83
C THR A 402 -17.61 12.27 23.66
N GLY A 403 -17.36 11.35 22.72
CA GLY A 403 -16.40 11.53 21.63
C GLY A 403 -14.93 11.56 22.09
N LYS A 404 -14.66 11.32 23.38
CA LYS A 404 -13.29 11.24 23.91
C LYS A 404 -12.61 9.94 23.51
N GLN A 405 -11.34 10.03 23.14
CA GLN A 405 -10.53 8.88 22.75
C GLN A 405 -9.23 8.88 23.56
N LYS A 406 -8.84 7.72 24.07
CA LYS A 406 -7.57 7.53 24.78
C LYS A 406 -6.76 6.38 24.17
N ASN A 407 -5.45 6.41 24.36
CA ASN A 407 -4.58 5.26 24.13
C ASN A 407 -4.66 4.37 25.37
N ILE A 408 -4.94 3.09 25.14
CA ILE A 408 -4.89 2.09 26.21
C ILE A 408 -3.48 1.52 26.34
N THR A 409 -2.79 1.35 25.20
CA THR A 409 -1.40 0.86 25.19
C THR A 409 -0.48 1.81 24.45
N HIS A 410 0.81 1.70 24.73
CA HIS A 410 1.88 2.50 24.11
C HIS A 410 3.03 1.59 23.69
N ASN A 411 3.65 1.86 22.55
CA ASN A 411 4.82 1.13 22.04
C ASN A 411 4.62 -0.39 22.02
N SER A 412 3.39 -0.84 21.74
CA SER A 412 2.96 -2.23 21.82
C SER A 412 2.78 -2.85 20.42
N LYS A 413 2.51 -4.16 20.39
CA LYS A 413 2.16 -4.92 19.18
C LYS A 413 0.89 -5.71 19.44
N TYR A 414 -0.23 -5.02 19.65
CA TYR A 414 -1.56 -5.59 19.84
C TYR A 414 -2.43 -5.45 18.61
N PHE A 415 -3.17 -6.51 18.28
CA PHE A 415 -4.00 -6.58 17.09
C PHE A 415 -5.41 -7.07 17.46
N THR A 416 -6.37 -6.80 16.60
CA THR A 416 -7.75 -7.34 16.63
C THR A 416 -8.43 -7.28 18.01
N PRO A 417 -8.49 -6.12 18.68
CA PRO A 417 -9.00 -6.05 20.04
C PRO A 417 -10.54 -6.20 20.11
N ASP A 418 -11.03 -6.76 21.24
CA ASP A 418 -12.44 -6.74 21.66
C ASP A 418 -12.59 -6.26 23.10
N ILE A 419 -13.78 -5.78 23.47
CA ILE A 419 -14.09 -5.27 24.81
C ILE A 419 -15.19 -6.10 25.49
N SER A 420 -15.02 -6.40 26.77
CA SER A 420 -15.97 -7.16 27.57
C SER A 420 -17.32 -6.47 27.72
N ALA A 421 -18.36 -7.24 28.10
CA ALA A 421 -19.72 -6.72 28.25
C ALA A 421 -19.81 -5.64 29.32
N ASP A 422 -19.05 -5.76 30.40
CA ASP A 422 -18.98 -4.77 31.50
C ASP A 422 -18.09 -3.55 31.12
N GLY A 423 -17.36 -3.64 30.01
CA GLY A 423 -16.46 -2.59 29.52
C GLY A 423 -15.18 -2.40 30.34
N LYS A 424 -14.81 -3.38 31.18
CA LYS A 424 -13.65 -3.32 32.08
C LYS A 424 -12.42 -4.05 31.56
N LYS A 425 -12.61 -5.04 30.68
CA LYS A 425 -11.54 -5.83 30.09
C LYS A 425 -11.46 -5.63 28.58
N ILE A 426 -10.25 -5.64 28.03
CA ILE A 426 -10.00 -5.71 26.59
C ILE A 426 -9.20 -6.98 26.33
N VAL A 427 -9.63 -7.82 25.40
CA VAL A 427 -8.80 -8.88 24.84
C VAL A 427 -8.14 -8.38 23.57
N ALA A 428 -6.88 -8.73 23.35
CA ALA A 428 -6.19 -8.46 22.11
C ALA A 428 -5.14 -9.54 21.80
N VAL A 429 -4.90 -9.77 20.53
CA VAL A 429 -3.79 -10.62 20.08
C VAL A 429 -2.49 -9.85 20.26
N PHE A 430 -1.56 -10.44 20.99
CA PHE A 430 -0.19 -9.96 21.13
C PHE A 430 0.72 -10.75 20.19
N TYR A 431 1.59 -10.05 19.45
CA TYR A 431 2.60 -10.67 18.58
C TYR A 431 3.95 -10.00 18.80
N ASP A 432 4.93 -10.73 19.34
CA ASP A 432 6.22 -10.16 19.69
C ASP A 432 7.24 -10.17 18.53
N THR A 433 8.43 -9.66 18.79
CA THR A 433 9.52 -9.61 17.81
C THR A 433 10.19 -10.95 17.52
N ASN A 434 9.90 -12.00 18.30
CA ASN A 434 10.43 -13.35 18.11
C ASN A 434 9.41 -14.29 17.46
N GLY A 435 8.23 -13.77 17.14
CA GLY A 435 7.13 -14.54 16.54
C GLY A 435 6.21 -15.22 17.56
N LYS A 436 6.30 -14.85 18.85
CA LYS A 436 5.42 -15.35 19.89
C LYS A 436 4.04 -14.74 19.75
N ASN A 437 3.01 -15.59 19.76
CA ASN A 437 1.62 -15.17 19.62
C ASN A 437 0.82 -15.61 20.84
N GLU A 438 0.09 -14.68 21.48
CA GLU A 438 -0.68 -14.88 22.71
C GLU A 438 -1.95 -14.04 22.69
N LEU A 439 -2.96 -14.41 23.49
CA LEU A 439 -4.07 -13.53 23.84
C LEU A 439 -3.78 -12.85 25.16
N HIS A 440 -3.78 -11.54 25.19
CA HIS A 440 -3.65 -10.76 26.40
C HIS A 440 -5.00 -10.16 26.80
N ILE A 441 -5.36 -10.32 28.07
CA ILE A 441 -6.49 -9.65 28.69
C ILE A 441 -5.94 -8.41 29.37
N LEU A 442 -6.40 -7.26 28.97
CA LEU A 442 -5.95 -5.96 29.45
C LEU A 442 -7.05 -5.28 30.28
N ASN A 443 -6.65 -4.51 31.27
CA ASN A 443 -7.54 -3.56 31.93
C ASN A 443 -7.92 -2.44 30.93
N ALA A 444 -9.20 -2.16 30.79
CA ALA A 444 -9.70 -1.17 29.84
C ALA A 444 -9.39 0.29 30.24
N ASP A 445 -8.99 0.55 31.48
CA ASP A 445 -8.69 1.89 31.94
C ASP A 445 -7.24 2.30 31.73
N ASP A 446 -6.29 1.40 32.01
CA ASP A 446 -4.85 1.70 31.99
C ASP A 446 -4.00 0.79 31.08
N GLY A 447 -4.61 -0.28 30.51
CA GLY A 447 -3.93 -1.21 29.62
C GLY A 447 -2.99 -2.21 30.30
N THR A 448 -3.04 -2.32 31.62
CA THR A 448 -2.26 -3.33 32.35
C THR A 448 -2.72 -4.73 31.98
N VAL A 449 -1.77 -5.65 31.85
CA VAL A 449 -2.07 -7.06 31.52
C VAL A 449 -2.61 -7.74 32.76
N ILE A 450 -3.86 -8.23 32.70
CA ILE A 450 -4.54 -8.97 33.75
C ILE A 450 -4.22 -10.47 33.66
N GLN A 451 -4.28 -11.00 32.41
CA GLN A 451 -4.09 -12.43 32.14
C GLN A 451 -3.49 -12.64 30.74
N ILE A 452 -2.73 -13.73 30.62
CA ILE A 452 -2.13 -14.16 29.33
C ILE A 452 -2.62 -15.58 29.05
N ILE A 453 -3.19 -15.78 27.86
CA ILE A 453 -3.58 -17.09 27.35
C ILE A 453 -2.63 -17.46 26.22
N LYS A 454 -2.00 -18.62 26.33
CA LYS A 454 -1.05 -19.14 25.35
C LYS A 454 -1.28 -20.62 25.08
N SER A 455 -0.93 -21.07 23.91
CA SER A 455 -0.95 -22.49 23.54
C SER A 455 0.22 -22.79 22.62
N ASN A 456 0.91 -23.88 22.86
CA ASN A 456 2.04 -24.33 22.03
C ASN A 456 1.57 -24.91 20.68
N ASP A 457 0.31 -25.35 20.61
CA ASP A 457 -0.28 -25.98 19.43
C ASP A 457 -0.87 -24.97 18.44
N ILE A 458 -0.97 -23.69 18.85
CA ILE A 458 -1.57 -22.62 18.04
C ILE A 458 -0.46 -21.72 17.51
N GLY A 459 -0.36 -21.67 16.18
CA GLY A 459 0.58 -20.79 15.49
C GLY A 459 0.13 -19.32 15.44
N LEU A 460 -1.20 -19.08 15.36
CA LEU A 460 -1.75 -17.74 15.36
C LEU A 460 -3.17 -17.70 15.89
N PHE A 461 -3.42 -16.84 16.89
CA PHE A 461 -4.75 -16.40 17.29
C PHE A 461 -5.19 -15.22 16.39
N THR A 462 -6.46 -15.19 16.01
CA THR A 462 -7.05 -14.07 15.28
C THR A 462 -8.47 -13.81 15.76
N ASP A 463 -8.90 -12.56 15.69
CA ASP A 463 -10.28 -12.12 15.94
C ASP A 463 -10.90 -12.57 17.26
N PRO A 464 -10.23 -12.43 18.42
CA PRO A 464 -10.82 -12.83 19.69
C PRO A 464 -12.05 -11.99 20.03
N LYS A 465 -13.09 -12.64 20.59
CA LYS A 465 -14.35 -12.02 21.01
C LYS A 465 -14.79 -12.55 22.36
N PHE A 466 -15.21 -11.67 23.25
CA PHE A 466 -15.84 -12.07 24.49
C PHE A 466 -17.20 -12.74 24.22
N ALA A 467 -17.34 -13.99 24.61
CA ALA A 467 -18.62 -14.67 24.69
C ALA A 467 -19.39 -14.21 25.96
N ASP A 468 -18.67 -14.15 27.08
CA ASP A 468 -19.07 -13.57 28.36
C ASP A 468 -17.85 -12.91 29.04
N ASN A 469 -17.92 -12.60 30.34
CA ASN A 469 -16.81 -11.95 31.05
C ASN A 469 -15.61 -12.87 31.33
N ASN A 470 -15.76 -14.19 31.17
CA ASN A 470 -14.73 -15.20 31.49
C ASN A 470 -14.37 -16.09 30.29
N THR A 471 -15.11 -16.01 29.20
CA THR A 471 -14.97 -16.89 28.03
C THR A 471 -14.77 -16.09 26.76
N LEU A 472 -13.81 -16.53 25.94
CA LEU A 472 -13.49 -15.95 24.64
C LEU A 472 -13.73 -16.97 23.53
N VAL A 473 -14.19 -16.52 22.39
CA VAL A 473 -14.15 -17.26 21.13
C VAL A 473 -13.16 -16.58 20.18
N THR A 474 -12.35 -17.37 19.48
CA THR A 474 -11.32 -16.88 18.57
C THR A 474 -11.18 -17.82 17.38
N ALA A 475 -10.78 -17.29 16.22
CA ALA A 475 -10.28 -18.14 15.16
C ALA A 475 -8.80 -18.42 15.39
N VAL A 476 -8.38 -19.67 15.17
CA VAL A 476 -6.99 -20.09 15.38
C VAL A 476 -6.44 -20.75 14.13
N ARG A 477 -5.16 -20.54 13.89
CA ARG A 477 -4.39 -21.19 12.85
C ARG A 477 -3.27 -22.01 13.46
N LEU A 478 -3.15 -23.25 13.06
CA LEU A 478 -2.12 -24.16 13.50
C LEU A 478 -0.81 -23.93 12.71
N PRO A 479 0.32 -24.46 13.16
CA PRO A 479 1.59 -24.35 12.41
C PRO A 479 1.57 -24.95 11.00
N ASP A 480 0.69 -25.95 10.74
CA ASP A 480 0.50 -26.56 9.42
C ASP A 480 -0.42 -25.75 8.49
N GLY A 481 -0.96 -24.63 8.98
CA GLY A 481 -1.88 -23.75 8.23
C GLY A 481 -3.36 -24.09 8.39
N LYS A 482 -3.76 -25.21 9.02
CA LYS A 482 -5.16 -25.51 9.25
C LYS A 482 -5.78 -24.57 10.27
N MET A 483 -7.06 -24.28 10.10
CA MET A 483 -7.83 -23.37 10.93
C MET A 483 -9.03 -24.05 11.59
N CYS A 484 -9.41 -23.52 12.74
CA CYS A 484 -10.68 -23.82 13.41
C CYS A 484 -11.12 -22.64 14.28
N LEU A 485 -12.38 -22.67 14.75
CA LEU A 485 -12.79 -21.89 15.92
C LEU A 485 -12.29 -22.55 17.18
N ALA A 486 -11.94 -21.75 18.18
CA ALA A 486 -11.58 -22.19 19.52
C ALA A 486 -12.26 -21.33 20.56
N ILE A 487 -12.49 -21.94 21.76
CA ILE A 487 -12.95 -21.25 22.94
C ILE A 487 -11.82 -21.23 23.96
N ALA A 488 -11.65 -20.11 24.64
CA ALA A 488 -10.64 -19.96 25.68
C ALA A 488 -11.28 -19.50 27.00
N ASN A 489 -10.89 -20.09 28.11
CA ASN A 489 -11.29 -19.67 29.44
C ASN A 489 -10.24 -18.70 30.00
N ILE A 490 -10.68 -17.54 30.46
CA ILE A 490 -9.78 -16.47 30.93
C ILE A 490 -9.12 -16.83 32.26
N GLU A 491 -9.84 -17.47 33.15
CA GLU A 491 -9.34 -17.79 34.50
C GLU A 491 -8.31 -18.92 34.47
N THR A 492 -8.62 -20.00 33.73
CA THR A 492 -7.76 -21.19 33.66
C THR A 492 -6.67 -21.06 32.60
N GLY A 493 -6.85 -20.19 31.59
CA GLY A 493 -5.99 -20.07 30.42
C GLY A 493 -6.12 -21.24 29.44
N SER A 494 -7.09 -22.15 29.64
CA SER A 494 -7.32 -23.30 28.77
C SER A 494 -7.90 -22.89 27.44
N VAL A 495 -7.50 -23.57 26.34
CA VAL A 495 -8.02 -23.36 24.99
C VAL A 495 -8.51 -24.70 24.44
N GLU A 496 -9.78 -24.75 24.03
CA GLU A 496 -10.43 -25.89 23.41
C GLU A 496 -10.82 -25.59 21.97
N ARG A 497 -10.58 -26.52 21.06
CA ARG A 497 -11.00 -26.41 19.65
C ARG A 497 -12.49 -26.72 19.51
N LEU A 498 -13.24 -25.87 18.81
CA LEU A 498 -14.68 -26.02 18.66
C LEU A 498 -15.06 -26.73 17.36
N THR A 499 -14.37 -26.41 16.24
CA THR A 499 -14.71 -26.92 14.92
C THR A 499 -13.61 -27.84 14.38
N HIS A 500 -13.94 -28.65 13.36
CA HIS A 500 -12.96 -29.49 12.68
C HIS A 500 -11.87 -28.64 11.99
N LEU A 501 -10.65 -29.16 11.99
CA LEU A 501 -9.50 -28.55 11.33
C LEU A 501 -9.61 -28.68 9.82
N SER A 502 -9.43 -27.57 9.12
CA SER A 502 -9.36 -27.53 7.65
C SER A 502 -8.52 -26.35 7.15
N PHE A 503 -8.17 -26.35 5.87
CA PHE A 503 -7.56 -25.19 5.22
C PHE A 503 -8.58 -24.11 4.82
N ASN A 504 -9.87 -24.31 5.11
CA ASN A 504 -10.87 -23.27 4.94
C ASN A 504 -10.62 -22.12 5.90
N VAL A 505 -10.64 -20.90 5.38
CA VAL A 505 -10.38 -19.71 6.18
C VAL A 505 -11.60 -19.30 6.99
N ILE A 506 -11.35 -18.88 8.23
CA ILE A 506 -12.35 -18.45 9.20
C ILE A 506 -11.96 -17.08 9.74
N GLY A 507 -12.96 -16.22 9.95
CA GLY A 507 -12.72 -14.90 10.54
C GLY A 507 -13.98 -14.25 11.10
N TYR A 508 -13.78 -13.18 11.83
CA TYR A 508 -14.82 -12.27 12.33
C TYR A 508 -15.92 -12.94 13.17
N PRO A 509 -15.59 -13.78 14.18
CA PRO A 509 -16.60 -14.37 15.03
C PRO A 509 -17.35 -13.30 15.85
N GLN A 510 -18.62 -13.53 16.11
CA GLN A 510 -19.47 -12.74 17.00
C GLN A 510 -20.33 -13.71 17.81
N VAL A 511 -20.39 -13.50 19.11
CA VAL A 511 -21.17 -14.38 19.98
C VAL A 511 -22.47 -13.71 20.39
N LYS A 512 -23.58 -14.43 20.22
CA LYS A 512 -24.91 -13.99 20.65
C LYS A 512 -25.74 -15.19 21.11
N ASP A 513 -26.21 -15.14 22.34
CA ASP A 513 -27.14 -16.11 22.93
C ASP A 513 -26.69 -17.58 22.75
N GLY A 514 -25.41 -17.89 23.07
CA GLY A 514 -24.83 -19.23 22.95
C GLY A 514 -24.53 -19.70 21.52
N VAL A 515 -24.62 -18.82 20.55
CA VAL A 515 -24.31 -19.10 19.14
C VAL A 515 -23.16 -18.19 18.67
N VAL A 516 -22.18 -18.78 18.00
CA VAL A 516 -21.05 -18.06 17.36
C VAL A 516 -21.38 -17.89 15.90
N TYR A 517 -21.59 -16.65 15.45
CA TYR A 517 -21.74 -16.29 14.04
C TYR A 517 -20.39 -15.87 13.49
N PHE A 518 -20.00 -16.38 12.33
CA PHE A 518 -18.68 -16.12 11.77
C PHE A 518 -18.70 -16.21 10.24
N THR A 519 -17.68 -15.65 9.58
CA THR A 519 -17.46 -15.81 8.14
C THR A 519 -16.48 -16.94 7.88
N ALA A 520 -16.78 -17.83 6.95
CA ALA A 520 -15.88 -18.91 6.55
C ALA A 520 -16.05 -19.28 5.06
N SER A 521 -15.07 -20.05 4.54
CA SER A 521 -15.05 -20.50 3.13
C SER A 521 -15.46 -21.95 2.91
N TYR A 522 -16.26 -22.55 3.79
CA TYR A 522 -16.53 -23.98 3.83
C TYR A 522 -17.16 -24.55 2.54
N ILE A 523 -18.02 -23.82 1.87
CA ILE A 523 -18.71 -24.28 0.65
C ILE A 523 -18.33 -23.37 -0.54
N GLY A 524 -17.03 -23.20 -0.76
CA GLY A 524 -16.50 -22.51 -1.95
C GLY A 524 -16.76 -21.00 -2.05
N ASN A 525 -17.43 -20.39 -1.05
CA ASN A 525 -17.65 -18.95 -0.97
C ASN A 525 -17.52 -18.48 0.50
N ASN A 526 -17.27 -17.19 0.69
CA ASN A 526 -17.30 -16.60 2.01
C ASN A 526 -18.75 -16.29 2.39
N ASP A 527 -19.33 -17.17 3.21
CA ASP A 527 -20.69 -17.03 3.72
C ASP A 527 -20.67 -16.91 5.24
N ILE A 528 -21.80 -16.56 5.84
CA ILE A 528 -21.97 -16.51 7.27
C ILE A 528 -22.49 -17.84 7.77
N TYR A 529 -21.84 -18.35 8.79
CA TYR A 529 -22.16 -19.59 9.48
C TYR A 529 -22.46 -19.34 10.94
N ALA A 530 -23.20 -20.25 11.56
CA ALA A 530 -23.52 -20.27 12.98
C ALA A 530 -23.02 -21.58 13.60
N PHE A 531 -22.23 -21.48 14.68
CA PHE A 531 -21.83 -22.60 15.50
C PHE A 531 -22.58 -22.51 16.82
N ARG A 532 -23.41 -23.53 17.14
CA ARG A 532 -24.15 -23.60 18.39
C ARG A 532 -23.31 -24.28 19.46
N LEU A 533 -23.05 -23.57 20.56
CA LEU A 533 -22.17 -24.06 21.64
C LEU A 533 -22.77 -25.25 22.38
N SER A 534 -24.10 -25.38 22.46
CA SER A 534 -24.79 -26.43 23.25
C SER A 534 -24.68 -27.84 22.65
N ASP A 535 -24.72 -27.98 21.32
CA ASP A 535 -24.70 -29.26 20.60
C ASP A 535 -23.52 -29.38 19.63
N LYS A 536 -22.66 -28.38 19.58
CA LYS A 536 -21.45 -28.30 18.74
C LYS A 536 -21.72 -28.47 17.25
N LYS A 537 -22.88 -28.03 16.75
CA LYS A 537 -23.28 -28.09 15.34
C LYS A 537 -23.03 -26.81 14.60
N ILE A 538 -22.69 -26.93 13.30
CA ILE A 538 -22.47 -25.80 12.38
C ILE A 538 -23.62 -25.72 11.39
N PHE A 539 -24.11 -24.51 11.18
CA PHE A 539 -25.18 -24.23 10.24
C PHE A 539 -24.80 -23.12 9.28
N LYS A 540 -25.22 -23.22 8.04
CA LYS A 540 -25.14 -22.12 7.07
C LYS A 540 -26.30 -21.16 7.33
N VAL A 541 -25.99 -19.86 7.53
CA VAL A 541 -26.99 -18.84 7.88
C VAL A 541 -27.47 -18.07 6.65
N ASN A 542 -26.55 -17.72 5.75
CA ASN A 542 -26.90 -17.00 4.55
C ASN A 542 -26.10 -17.51 3.35
N ARG A 543 -26.49 -17.03 2.19
CA ARG A 543 -25.80 -17.28 0.92
C ARG A 543 -25.83 -16.03 0.08
N THR A 544 -24.68 -15.65 -0.46
CA THR A 544 -24.57 -14.55 -1.43
C THR A 544 -23.65 -14.95 -2.58
N PRO A 545 -23.86 -14.43 -3.79
CA PRO A 545 -23.06 -14.81 -4.95
C PRO A 545 -21.57 -14.49 -4.83
N VAL A 546 -21.21 -13.47 -4.05
CA VAL A 546 -19.84 -12.93 -3.99
C VAL A 546 -19.29 -12.71 -2.58
N GLY A 547 -20.00 -13.15 -1.55
CA GLY A 547 -19.52 -13.23 -0.19
C GLY A 547 -20.17 -12.23 0.78
N SER A 548 -20.32 -12.72 2.02
CA SER A 548 -20.87 -12.01 3.16
C SER A 548 -19.88 -11.98 4.31
N TYR A 549 -19.75 -10.83 4.96
CA TYR A 549 -18.70 -10.55 5.92
C TYR A 549 -19.22 -9.82 7.16
N PHE A 550 -18.50 -9.94 8.26
CA PHE A 550 -18.72 -9.18 9.50
C PHE A 550 -20.14 -9.36 10.07
N PRO A 551 -20.54 -10.61 10.40
CA PRO A 551 -21.87 -10.86 10.91
C PRO A 551 -22.09 -10.17 12.26
N ASN A 552 -23.32 -9.66 12.48
CA ASN A 552 -23.78 -9.19 13.78
C ASN A 552 -25.27 -9.49 13.91
N VAL A 553 -25.68 -10.13 14.99
CA VAL A 553 -27.07 -10.53 15.22
C VAL A 553 -27.68 -9.70 16.34
N TYR A 554 -28.88 -9.18 16.07
CA TYR A 554 -29.67 -8.40 17.01
C TYR A 554 -31.15 -8.59 16.75
N ASP A 555 -31.91 -8.97 17.75
CA ASP A 555 -33.39 -9.11 17.73
C ASP A 555 -33.90 -9.95 16.53
N GLY A 556 -33.37 -11.18 16.39
CA GLY A 556 -33.75 -12.10 15.32
C GLY A 556 -33.31 -11.68 13.90
N LYS A 557 -32.51 -10.64 13.77
CA LYS A 557 -32.02 -10.10 12.50
C LYS A 557 -30.51 -10.24 12.37
N LEU A 558 -30.05 -10.60 11.17
CA LEU A 558 -28.65 -10.61 10.79
C LEU A 558 -28.28 -9.32 10.06
N TYR A 559 -27.27 -8.63 10.54
CA TYR A 559 -26.63 -7.49 9.91
C TYR A 559 -25.24 -7.89 9.41
N TYR A 560 -24.90 -7.53 8.19
CA TYR A 560 -23.63 -7.92 7.58
C TYR A 560 -23.23 -6.97 6.47
N SER A 561 -21.99 -7.10 5.97
CA SER A 561 -21.54 -6.43 4.76
C SER A 561 -21.44 -7.43 3.63
N GLU A 562 -22.15 -7.19 2.55
CA GLU A 562 -22.01 -7.95 1.30
C GLU A 562 -20.97 -7.30 0.41
N PHE A 563 -20.03 -8.07 -0.10
CA PHE A 563 -19.10 -7.60 -1.13
C PHE A 563 -19.82 -7.48 -2.47
N THR A 564 -19.62 -6.38 -3.19
CA THR A 564 -20.27 -6.08 -4.46
C THR A 564 -19.31 -5.35 -5.41
N ALA A 565 -19.71 -5.19 -6.66
CA ALA A 565 -19.04 -4.32 -7.62
C ALA A 565 -19.02 -2.81 -7.24
N ASN A 566 -19.63 -2.43 -6.11
CA ASN A 566 -19.60 -1.08 -5.54
C ASN A 566 -18.89 -1.02 -4.17
N GLY A 567 -18.12 -2.07 -3.84
CA GLY A 567 -17.49 -2.26 -2.54
C GLY A 567 -18.42 -2.98 -1.54
N TYR A 568 -18.03 -2.97 -0.26
CA TYR A 568 -18.79 -3.58 0.83
C TYR A 568 -20.03 -2.77 1.16
N GLN A 569 -21.22 -3.37 1.05
CA GLN A 569 -22.52 -2.74 1.26
C GLN A 569 -23.26 -3.33 2.44
N LEU A 570 -23.86 -2.49 3.29
CA LEU A 570 -24.63 -2.92 4.46
C LEU A 570 -25.92 -3.59 4.07
N LYS A 571 -26.16 -4.77 4.62
CA LYS A 571 -27.37 -5.57 4.44
C LYS A 571 -27.98 -5.95 5.79
N GLN A 572 -29.26 -6.20 5.77
CA GLN A 572 -30.03 -6.78 6.85
C GLN A 572 -30.93 -7.86 6.30
N SER A 573 -31.03 -8.98 6.97
CA SER A 573 -31.99 -10.05 6.72
C SER A 573 -32.53 -10.57 8.06
N ASP A 574 -33.69 -11.23 8.02
CA ASP A 574 -34.13 -12.03 9.15
C ASP A 574 -33.23 -13.25 9.28
N LEU A 575 -33.07 -13.78 10.48
CA LEU A 575 -32.43 -15.08 10.67
C LEU A 575 -33.34 -16.17 10.13
N PRO A 576 -32.84 -17.13 9.34
CA PRO A 576 -33.67 -18.21 8.82
C PRO A 576 -34.16 -19.12 9.95
N VAL A 577 -35.42 -19.49 9.89
CA VAL A 577 -36.06 -20.41 10.86
C VAL A 577 -35.45 -21.83 10.72
N VAL A 578 -35.12 -22.23 9.50
CA VAL A 578 -34.45 -23.50 9.19
C VAL A 578 -33.11 -23.20 8.57
N MET A 579 -32.05 -23.72 9.13
CA MET A 579 -30.68 -23.56 8.64
C MET A 579 -30.13 -24.91 8.18
N GLN A 580 -29.36 -24.90 7.12
CA GLN A 580 -28.66 -26.09 6.63
C GLN A 580 -27.53 -26.45 7.59
N GLU A 581 -27.60 -27.63 8.21
CA GLU A 581 -26.48 -28.20 9.00
C GLU A 581 -25.35 -28.65 8.06
N LEU A 582 -24.11 -28.35 8.44
CA LEU A 582 -22.93 -28.78 7.70
C LEU A 582 -22.42 -30.10 8.27
N THR A 583 -22.02 -31.00 7.36
CA THR A 583 -21.33 -32.24 7.71
C THR A 583 -19.84 -31.98 7.95
N GLU A 584 -19.15 -32.92 8.57
CA GLU A 584 -17.69 -32.86 8.71
C GLU A 584 -16.98 -32.80 7.35
N ALA A 585 -17.53 -33.49 6.33
CA ALA A 585 -16.99 -33.45 4.96
C ALA A 585 -17.10 -32.07 4.35
N ASP A 586 -18.20 -31.34 4.55
CA ASP A 586 -18.36 -29.96 4.07
C ASP A 586 -17.31 -29.01 4.67
N ILE A 587 -16.92 -29.24 5.93
CA ILE A 587 -15.94 -28.42 6.64
C ILE A 587 -14.50 -28.77 6.22
N LYS A 588 -14.18 -30.05 6.04
CA LYS A 588 -12.84 -30.52 5.72
C LYS A 588 -12.42 -30.29 4.27
N ASN A 589 -13.38 -30.30 3.35
CA ASN A 589 -13.09 -30.13 1.93
C ASN A 589 -12.83 -28.67 1.58
N LEU A 590 -11.61 -28.39 1.07
CA LEU A 590 -11.29 -27.08 0.50
C LEU A 590 -11.88 -26.98 -0.91
N GLN A 591 -12.91 -26.19 -1.07
CA GLN A 591 -13.53 -25.91 -2.37
C GLN A 591 -13.05 -24.53 -2.87
N SER A 592 -12.74 -24.44 -4.16
CA SER A 592 -12.39 -23.17 -4.81
C SER A 592 -13.12 -23.08 -6.14
N ARG A 593 -13.56 -21.89 -6.49
CA ARG A 593 -14.29 -21.63 -7.75
C ARG A 593 -13.45 -21.80 -8.99
N PHE A 594 -12.19 -21.40 -8.93
CA PHE A 594 -11.27 -21.37 -10.07
C PHE A 594 -9.96 -22.04 -9.67
N THR A 595 -10.00 -23.33 -9.37
CA THR A 595 -8.84 -24.06 -8.88
C THR A 595 -7.86 -24.32 -10.03
N PRO A 596 -6.57 -23.97 -9.89
CA PRO A 596 -5.55 -24.60 -10.71
C PRO A 596 -5.53 -26.08 -10.36
N GLY A 597 -5.23 -26.95 -11.32
CA GLY A 597 -5.15 -28.39 -11.08
C GLY A 597 -4.37 -28.76 -9.81
N SER A 598 -4.44 -30.00 -9.37
CA SER A 598 -3.78 -30.52 -8.16
C SER A 598 -2.32 -30.08 -8.10
N GLY A 599 -2.00 -29.18 -7.17
CA GLY A 599 -0.65 -28.73 -6.90
C GLY A 599 0.11 -29.73 -6.04
N ILE A 600 1.41 -29.49 -5.88
CA ILE A 600 2.27 -30.26 -4.98
C ILE A 600 2.44 -29.41 -3.71
N ASP A 601 2.00 -29.90 -2.55
CA ASP A 601 2.31 -29.24 -1.30
C ASP A 601 3.79 -29.43 -0.94
N ILE A 602 4.60 -28.41 -1.28
CA ILE A 602 6.02 -28.42 -0.93
C ILE A 602 6.25 -28.00 0.52
N LEU A 603 5.32 -27.35 1.16
CA LEU A 603 5.50 -26.84 2.52
C LEU A 603 5.52 -27.97 3.55
N ASN A 604 4.60 -28.93 3.43
CA ASN A 604 4.51 -30.08 4.30
C ASN A 604 5.46 -31.21 3.87
N SER A 605 5.79 -31.31 2.58
CA SER A 605 6.71 -32.33 2.06
C SER A 605 8.20 -31.98 2.22
N THR A 606 8.54 -30.74 2.58
CA THR A 606 9.93 -30.31 2.70
C THR A 606 10.44 -30.51 4.13
N THR A 607 11.39 -31.44 4.28
CA THR A 607 12.10 -31.66 5.53
C THR A 607 12.94 -30.45 5.91
N SER A 608 12.82 -29.99 7.16
CA SER A 608 13.61 -28.89 7.68
C SER A 608 15.11 -29.22 7.64
N ARG A 609 15.90 -28.28 7.13
CA ARG A 609 17.36 -28.37 7.12
C ARG A 609 17.95 -27.43 8.16
N ASN A 610 19.00 -27.84 8.83
CA ASN A 610 19.76 -26.97 9.71
C ASN A 610 20.95 -26.39 8.94
N PHE A 611 20.98 -25.07 8.86
CA PHE A 611 22.08 -24.33 8.23
C PHE A 611 22.98 -23.73 9.30
N GLU A 612 24.26 -23.55 8.96
CA GLU A 612 25.20 -22.85 9.82
C GLU A 612 24.80 -21.39 10.01
N VAL A 613 24.68 -20.97 11.26
CA VAL A 613 24.32 -19.60 11.65
C VAL A 613 25.57 -18.85 12.11
N ASN A 614 25.94 -17.81 11.38
CA ASN A 614 27.11 -17.01 11.65
C ASN A 614 26.72 -15.56 12.04
N LYS A 615 27.65 -14.84 12.68
CA LYS A 615 27.50 -13.41 12.92
C LYS A 615 27.50 -12.64 11.58
N TYR A 616 26.59 -11.71 11.38
CA TYR A 616 26.64 -10.78 10.26
C TYR A 616 27.49 -9.55 10.61
N SER A 617 28.56 -9.33 9.85
CA SER A 617 29.42 -8.15 10.02
C SER A 617 28.85 -6.95 9.27
N LYS A 618 28.45 -5.92 10.01
CA LYS A 618 27.90 -4.67 9.43
C LYS A 618 28.93 -3.83 8.68
N GLY A 619 30.23 -4.03 8.95
CA GLY A 619 31.32 -3.29 8.32
C GLY A 619 31.82 -3.87 6.98
N THR A 620 31.28 -5.02 6.55
CA THR A 620 31.64 -5.62 5.26
C THR A 620 30.64 -5.21 4.18
N ARG A 621 31.14 -5.00 2.95
CA ARG A 621 30.33 -4.61 1.78
C ARG A 621 29.49 -3.36 2.01
N LEU A 622 30.14 -2.34 2.59
CA LEU A 622 29.52 -1.06 2.85
C LEU A 622 29.16 -0.34 1.54
N PHE A 623 30.07 -0.37 0.56
CA PHE A 623 29.84 0.22 -0.75
C PHE A 623 29.24 -0.81 -1.69
N ASN A 624 28.12 -0.48 -2.28
CA ASN A 624 27.41 -1.31 -3.26
C ASN A 624 26.72 -0.37 -4.24
N PHE A 625 27.49 0.10 -5.23
CA PHE A 625 26.95 0.92 -6.31
C PHE A 625 26.12 0.05 -7.24
N HIS A 626 24.90 0.46 -7.52
CA HIS A 626 23.94 -0.40 -8.22
C HIS A 626 23.17 0.32 -9.34
N SER A 627 22.97 1.64 -9.30
CA SER A 627 22.03 2.31 -10.17
C SER A 627 22.46 3.70 -10.57
N TRP A 628 22.16 4.08 -11.82
CA TRP A 628 22.32 5.44 -12.33
C TRP A 628 20.94 6.00 -12.63
N ARG A 629 20.65 7.26 -12.22
CA ARG A 629 19.37 7.88 -12.54
C ARG A 629 19.43 9.40 -12.55
N PRO A 630 18.61 10.05 -13.43
CA PRO A 630 18.40 11.49 -13.37
C PRO A 630 17.42 11.86 -12.26
N TYR A 631 17.58 13.05 -11.70
CA TYR A 631 16.65 13.66 -10.76
C TYR A 631 16.59 15.16 -11.00
N TYR A 632 15.39 15.74 -11.00
CA TYR A 632 15.17 17.17 -11.07
C TYR A 632 14.36 17.66 -9.88
N SER A 633 14.86 18.72 -9.27
CA SER A 633 14.16 19.50 -8.25
C SER A 633 14.53 20.96 -8.46
N ASP A 634 13.60 21.73 -9.04
CA ASP A 634 13.81 23.16 -9.37
C ASP A 634 14.57 23.88 -8.24
N PRO A 635 15.70 24.56 -8.57
CA PRO A 635 16.33 24.73 -9.89
C PRO A 635 17.45 23.72 -10.21
N LEU A 636 17.53 22.56 -9.56
CA LEU A 636 18.66 21.63 -9.66
C LEU A 636 18.28 20.38 -10.49
N PHE A 637 19.05 20.12 -11.54
CA PHE A 637 19.06 18.83 -12.23
C PHE A 637 20.29 18.04 -11.79
N SER A 638 20.15 16.75 -11.51
CA SER A 638 21.27 15.86 -11.20
C SER A 638 21.17 14.54 -11.95
N PHE A 639 22.33 13.95 -12.23
CA PHE A 639 22.45 12.58 -12.72
C PHE A 639 23.41 11.84 -11.79
N SER A 640 22.89 10.83 -11.08
CA SER A 640 23.57 10.25 -9.92
C SER A 640 23.74 8.75 -10.03
N LEU A 641 24.91 8.27 -9.62
CA LEU A 641 25.22 6.88 -9.33
C LEU A 641 24.98 6.63 -7.84
N TYR A 642 24.03 5.77 -7.52
CA TYR A 642 23.65 5.43 -6.15
C TYR A 642 24.25 4.13 -5.69
N GLY A 643 24.65 4.09 -4.42
CA GLY A 643 25.06 2.90 -3.72
C GLY A 643 24.37 2.81 -2.35
N GLU A 644 23.99 1.60 -1.96
CA GLU A 644 23.34 1.32 -0.68
C GLU A 644 23.73 -0.06 -0.17
N ASN A 645 24.12 -0.17 1.09
CA ASN A 645 24.43 -1.47 1.65
C ASN A 645 23.15 -2.26 1.98
N VAL A 646 23.24 -3.56 2.17
CA VAL A 646 22.09 -4.46 2.34
C VAL A 646 21.17 -4.09 3.51
N LEU A 647 21.70 -3.52 4.59
CA LEU A 647 20.91 -3.07 5.76
C LEU A 647 20.47 -1.60 5.67
N ASN A 648 20.72 -0.92 4.56
CA ASN A 648 20.42 0.50 4.35
C ASN A 648 20.95 1.40 5.47
N THR A 649 22.16 1.09 5.95
CA THR A 649 22.84 1.88 6.97
C THR A 649 23.90 2.83 6.42
N LEU A 650 24.36 2.61 5.19
CA LEU A 650 25.21 3.51 4.43
C LEU A 650 24.60 3.73 3.05
N GLN A 651 24.35 4.98 2.72
CA GLN A 651 23.95 5.43 1.39
C GLN A 651 25.08 6.26 0.80
N THR A 652 25.39 6.01 -0.48
CA THR A 652 26.46 6.71 -1.21
C THR A 652 25.93 7.21 -2.54
N GLU A 653 26.43 8.34 -2.98
CA GLU A 653 26.05 8.97 -4.22
C GLU A 653 27.28 9.59 -4.88
N ILE A 654 27.45 9.37 -6.19
CA ILE A 654 28.37 10.10 -7.03
C ILE A 654 27.48 10.79 -8.09
N TYR A 655 27.61 12.09 -8.23
CA TYR A 655 26.66 12.85 -9.04
C TYR A 655 27.31 13.90 -9.91
N TYR A 656 26.66 14.16 -11.01
CA TYR A 656 26.73 15.38 -11.76
C TYR A 656 25.48 16.22 -11.45
N GLN A 657 25.63 17.54 -11.29
CA GLN A 657 24.52 18.45 -10.99
C GLN A 657 24.62 19.71 -11.85
N TYR A 658 23.47 20.19 -12.33
CA TYR A 658 23.30 21.47 -13.02
C TYR A 658 22.35 22.36 -12.21
N ASN A 659 22.75 23.60 -11.96
CA ASN A 659 21.94 24.63 -11.32
C ASN A 659 21.42 25.61 -12.38
N GLU A 660 20.10 25.62 -12.60
CA GLU A 660 19.46 26.42 -13.62
C GLU A 660 19.53 27.93 -13.33
N ASN A 661 19.45 28.35 -12.06
CA ASN A 661 19.52 29.76 -11.67
C ASN A 661 20.89 30.39 -12.01
N GLU A 662 21.98 29.67 -11.79
CA GLU A 662 23.34 30.17 -12.02
C GLU A 662 23.99 29.60 -13.27
N LYS A 663 23.31 28.68 -13.98
CA LYS A 663 23.81 27.96 -15.16
C LYS A 663 25.17 27.30 -14.89
N GLU A 664 25.36 26.83 -13.65
CA GLU A 664 26.58 26.19 -13.19
C GLU A 664 26.52 24.68 -13.19
N HIS A 665 27.67 24.05 -13.44
CA HIS A 665 27.83 22.62 -13.46
C HIS A 665 28.69 22.17 -12.28
N SER A 666 28.36 21.03 -11.69
CA SER A 666 29.17 20.46 -10.62
C SER A 666 29.20 18.93 -10.68
N VAL A 667 30.26 18.35 -10.14
CA VAL A 667 30.38 16.92 -9.87
C VAL A 667 30.70 16.73 -8.40
N GLY A 668 30.20 15.66 -7.81
CA GLY A 668 30.41 15.41 -6.39
C GLY A 668 30.26 13.96 -5.99
N ALA A 669 30.68 13.68 -4.76
CA ALA A 669 30.46 12.41 -4.08
C ALA A 669 29.98 12.68 -2.66
N ALA A 670 29.00 11.92 -2.22
CA ALA A 670 28.42 12.05 -0.89
C ALA A 670 28.17 10.68 -0.27
N ALA A 671 28.25 10.63 1.05
CA ALA A 671 27.87 9.45 1.82
C ALA A 671 27.11 9.87 3.09
N VAL A 672 26.10 9.08 3.43
CA VAL A 672 25.30 9.24 4.64
C VAL A 672 25.31 7.94 5.42
N TYR A 673 25.85 7.99 6.64
CA TYR A 673 25.83 6.85 7.55
C TYR A 673 24.71 7.02 8.59
N GLY A 674 23.70 6.17 8.52
CA GLY A 674 22.46 6.27 9.29
C GLY A 674 22.28 5.21 10.39
N ALA A 675 23.32 4.41 10.70
CA ALA A 675 23.23 3.40 11.76
C ALA A 675 23.28 3.98 13.18
N TRP A 676 23.70 5.22 13.35
CA TRP A 676 23.72 5.94 14.63
C TRP A 676 22.46 6.78 14.82
N PHE A 677 22.26 7.30 16.03
CA PHE A 677 21.11 8.18 16.29
C PHE A 677 21.18 9.45 15.42
N PRO A 678 22.26 10.23 15.41
CA PRO A 678 22.50 11.20 14.35
C PRO A 678 23.03 10.50 13.11
N TYR A 679 22.63 10.98 11.93
CA TYR A 679 23.29 10.64 10.67
C TYR A 679 24.61 11.38 10.60
N VAL A 680 25.63 10.72 10.06
CA VAL A 680 26.90 11.36 9.68
C VAL A 680 26.86 11.57 8.17
N ASN A 681 27.01 12.82 7.76
CA ASN A 681 27.04 13.24 6.37
C ASN A 681 28.49 13.63 6.02
N ILE A 682 29.00 13.11 4.90
CA ILE A 682 30.32 13.48 4.37
C ILE A 682 30.21 13.59 2.86
N GLY A 683 30.92 14.53 2.27
CA GLY A 683 30.97 14.64 0.82
C GLY A 683 31.91 15.72 0.31
N THR A 684 32.04 15.71 -1.02
CA THR A 684 32.82 16.71 -1.75
C THR A 684 32.13 17.05 -3.05
N GLN A 685 32.22 18.31 -3.47
CA GLN A 685 31.61 18.81 -4.71
C GLN A 685 32.58 19.79 -5.38
N TYR A 686 32.87 19.55 -6.65
CA TYR A 686 33.59 20.48 -7.48
C TYR A 686 32.63 21.18 -8.44
N THR A 687 32.55 22.52 -8.38
CA THR A 687 31.69 23.34 -9.24
C THR A 687 32.57 24.06 -10.25
N PHE A 688 32.21 23.94 -11.54
CA PHE A 688 32.97 24.48 -12.67
C PHE A 688 32.52 25.91 -12.99
N ASN A 689 33.47 26.76 -13.35
CA ASN A 689 33.30 28.01 -14.06
C ASN A 689 32.16 28.91 -13.56
N ARG A 690 32.12 29.14 -12.26
CA ARG A 690 31.20 30.11 -11.68
C ARG A 690 31.57 31.53 -12.18
N VAL A 691 30.56 32.34 -12.37
CA VAL A 691 30.72 33.70 -12.87
C VAL A 691 29.94 34.69 -12.00
N ALA A 692 30.57 35.74 -11.54
CA ALA A 692 29.89 36.85 -10.87
C ALA A 692 30.55 38.17 -11.18
N ALA A 693 29.78 39.26 -11.09
CA ALA A 693 30.30 40.61 -11.13
C ALA A 693 30.64 41.11 -9.70
N ILE A 694 31.90 41.43 -9.46
CA ILE A 694 32.40 41.95 -8.17
C ILE A 694 33.06 43.30 -8.46
N ASN A 695 32.54 44.39 -7.88
CA ASN A 695 33.02 45.74 -8.09
C ASN A 695 33.20 46.10 -9.59
N ASN A 696 32.18 45.74 -10.39
CA ASN A 696 32.15 45.90 -11.86
C ASN A 696 33.16 45.07 -12.66
N LEU A 697 33.93 44.20 -11.99
CA LEU A 697 34.84 43.27 -12.65
C LEU A 697 34.25 41.89 -12.66
N LYS A 698 34.42 41.21 -13.81
CA LYS A 698 33.96 39.80 -13.93
C LYS A 698 34.94 38.88 -13.21
N LYS A 699 34.48 38.16 -12.17
CA LYS A 699 35.21 37.04 -11.55
C LYS A 699 34.74 35.73 -12.12
N GLU A 700 35.70 34.95 -12.64
CA GLU A 700 35.46 33.56 -13.07
C GLU A 700 36.29 32.64 -12.19
N TRP A 701 35.67 31.62 -11.61
CA TRP A 701 36.34 30.66 -10.74
C TRP A 701 35.68 29.29 -10.77
N SER A 702 36.45 28.27 -10.43
CA SER A 702 35.95 26.98 -10.00
C SER A 702 36.10 26.82 -8.48
N GLN A 703 35.29 25.95 -7.86
CA GLN A 703 35.37 25.75 -6.43
C GLN A 703 35.25 24.29 -6.04
N LEU A 704 35.98 23.90 -4.99
CA LEU A 704 35.90 22.61 -4.32
C LEU A 704 35.31 22.80 -2.93
N ASP A 705 34.10 22.25 -2.69
CA ASP A 705 33.46 22.17 -1.39
C ASP A 705 33.64 20.79 -0.80
N SER A 706 34.27 20.64 0.35
CA SER A 706 34.33 19.38 1.10
C SER A 706 33.65 19.55 2.46
N TYR A 707 32.78 18.63 2.83
CA TYR A 707 31.99 18.78 4.04
C TYR A 707 31.91 17.51 4.89
N ILE A 708 31.76 17.74 6.19
CA ILE A 708 31.37 16.76 7.20
C ILE A 708 30.25 17.34 8.06
N GLY A 709 29.29 16.56 8.46
CA GLY A 709 28.20 17.05 9.30
C GLY A 709 27.38 15.98 9.97
N LEU A 710 26.47 16.45 10.81
CA LEU A 710 25.53 15.63 11.55
C LEU A 710 24.11 16.08 11.25
N SER A 711 23.18 15.10 11.16
CA SER A 711 21.77 15.39 11.06
C SER A 711 20.91 14.38 11.82
N ILE A 712 19.76 14.82 12.30
CA ILE A 712 18.81 14.01 13.06
C ILE A 712 17.47 14.02 12.31
N PRO A 713 17.16 12.99 11.52
CA PRO A 713 15.85 12.83 10.92
C PRO A 713 14.90 12.10 11.88
N LEU A 714 13.75 12.69 12.14
CA LEU A 714 12.70 12.11 12.98
C LEU A 714 11.40 12.03 12.16
N ASN A 715 10.85 10.83 12.04
CA ASN A 715 9.60 10.56 11.31
C ASN A 715 8.62 9.84 12.23
N LYS A 716 7.46 10.43 12.50
CA LYS A 716 6.45 9.86 13.39
C LYS A 716 5.10 9.81 12.71
N VAL A 717 4.53 8.62 12.59
CA VAL A 717 3.12 8.42 12.30
C VAL A 717 2.41 8.20 13.62
N SER A 718 1.38 8.99 13.91
CA SER A 718 0.55 8.84 15.11
C SER A 718 -0.78 9.55 14.92
N GLY A 719 -1.86 8.94 15.40
CA GLY A 719 -3.20 9.46 15.22
C GLY A 719 -3.58 9.50 13.73
N LYS A 720 -3.91 10.68 13.23
CA LYS A 720 -4.41 10.89 11.84
C LYS A 720 -3.34 11.43 10.89
N SER A 721 -2.11 11.56 11.35
CA SER A 721 -1.08 12.31 10.63
C SER A 721 0.30 11.67 10.72
N GLY A 722 1.06 11.81 9.65
CA GLY A 722 2.51 11.65 9.66
C GLY A 722 3.19 12.99 9.91
N LYS A 723 4.26 12.99 10.70
CA LYS A 723 5.13 14.14 11.00
C LYS A 723 6.55 13.79 10.63
N SER A 724 7.26 14.72 10.02
CA SER A 724 8.70 14.61 9.74
C SER A 724 9.40 15.84 10.29
N PHE A 725 10.48 15.64 10.99
CA PHE A 725 11.38 16.69 11.49
C PHE A 725 12.80 16.31 11.15
N SER A 726 13.58 17.24 10.66
CA SER A 726 15.02 17.06 10.44
C SER A 726 15.75 18.31 10.86
N ILE A 727 16.85 18.12 11.57
CA ILE A 727 17.80 19.19 11.95
C ILE A 727 19.21 18.69 11.69
N GLY A 728 20.05 19.56 11.20
CA GLY A 728 21.46 19.21 10.96
C GLY A 728 22.33 20.41 10.70
N SER A 729 23.64 20.14 10.71
CA SER A 729 24.69 21.12 10.41
C SER A 729 25.85 20.41 9.72
N ASN A 730 26.37 21.06 8.69
CA ASN A 730 27.58 20.65 7.97
C ASN A 730 28.63 21.74 8.11
N TYR A 731 29.83 21.37 8.51
CA TYR A 731 31.04 22.16 8.35
C TYR A 731 31.57 21.93 6.93
N VAL A 732 31.82 23.01 6.19
CA VAL A 732 32.25 22.97 4.81
C VAL A 732 33.54 23.77 4.65
N LEU A 733 34.54 23.13 4.01
CA LEU A 733 35.75 23.74 3.52
C LEU A 733 35.56 24.04 2.04
N ARG A 734 35.77 25.30 1.65
CA ARG A 734 35.72 25.75 0.26
C ARG A 734 37.07 26.24 -0.20
N ASN A 735 37.52 25.72 -1.32
CA ASN A 735 38.69 26.19 -2.05
C ASN A 735 38.23 26.79 -3.38
N GLU A 736 38.41 28.10 -3.56
CA GLU A 736 38.12 28.81 -4.80
C GLU A 736 39.38 28.93 -5.64
N MET A 737 39.28 28.58 -6.91
CA MET A 737 40.35 28.59 -7.88
C MET A 737 39.96 29.54 -9.02
N VAL A 738 40.56 30.73 -9.04
CA VAL A 738 40.28 31.72 -10.07
C VAL A 738 40.79 31.23 -11.43
N THR A 739 40.01 31.43 -12.48
CA THR A 739 40.30 30.95 -13.82
C THR A 739 40.35 32.08 -14.85
N GLY A 740 40.99 31.80 -15.95
CA GLY A 740 41.04 32.71 -17.12
C GLY A 740 41.64 34.11 -16.82
N PRO A 741 41.14 35.15 -17.50
CA PRO A 741 41.58 36.53 -17.32
C PRO A 741 41.37 37.10 -15.91
N SER A 742 40.45 36.50 -15.16
CA SER A 742 40.13 36.92 -13.78
C SER A 742 41.31 36.79 -12.83
N LYS A 743 42.33 35.99 -13.17
CA LYS A 743 43.59 35.88 -12.37
C LYS A 743 44.38 37.18 -12.27
N MET A 744 44.15 38.13 -13.15
CA MET A 744 44.80 39.45 -13.08
C MET A 744 44.24 40.33 -11.94
N ASN A 745 42.98 40.13 -11.57
CA ASN A 745 42.27 40.97 -10.61
C ASN A 745 41.88 40.26 -9.33
N PHE A 746 41.92 38.91 -9.31
CA PHE A 746 41.50 38.10 -8.18
C PHE A 746 42.51 36.99 -7.90
N SER A 747 42.65 36.64 -6.64
CA SER A 747 43.47 35.51 -6.15
C SER A 747 42.59 34.30 -5.80
N ASN A 748 43.20 33.12 -5.70
CA ASN A 748 42.58 31.94 -5.11
C ASN A 748 42.25 32.19 -3.65
N GLU A 749 41.12 31.69 -3.21
CA GLU A 749 40.60 31.91 -1.87
C GLU A 749 40.20 30.61 -1.18
N ASN A 750 40.49 30.49 0.09
CA ASN A 750 40.07 29.34 0.92
C ASN A 750 39.35 29.86 2.13
N PHE A 751 38.18 29.35 2.38
CA PHE A 751 37.40 29.67 3.57
C PHE A 751 36.51 28.54 4.02
N SER A 752 36.05 28.63 5.27
CA SER A 752 35.12 27.67 5.85
C SER A 752 33.77 28.33 6.12
N TYR A 753 32.74 27.55 6.05
CA TYR A 753 31.40 27.99 6.43
C TYR A 753 30.60 26.86 7.09
N LEU A 754 29.58 27.23 7.85
CA LEU A 754 28.60 26.33 8.42
C LEU A 754 27.31 26.40 7.59
N ASN A 755 26.74 25.24 7.35
CA ASN A 755 25.44 25.09 6.69
C ASN A 755 24.47 24.39 7.65
N HIS A 756 23.60 25.17 8.28
CA HIS A 756 22.56 24.69 9.18
C HIS A 756 21.25 24.52 8.46
N PHE A 757 20.53 23.45 8.77
CA PHE A 757 19.19 23.24 8.19
C PHE A 757 18.23 22.67 9.22
N ILE A 758 16.98 23.11 9.13
CA ILE A 758 15.84 22.60 9.90
C ILE A 758 14.68 22.41 8.94
N SER A 759 14.03 21.28 8.99
CA SER A 759 12.78 21.06 8.29
C SER A 759 11.73 20.38 9.17
N PHE A 760 10.49 20.79 9.02
CA PHE A 760 9.36 20.19 9.69
C PHE A 760 8.20 20.04 8.71
N SER A 761 7.50 18.90 8.73
CA SER A 761 6.27 18.75 8.00
C SER A 761 5.27 17.90 8.79
N GLN A 762 3.99 18.23 8.65
CA GLN A 762 2.89 17.40 9.12
C GLN A 762 1.88 17.22 7.99
N ARG A 763 1.46 15.97 7.75
CA ARG A 763 0.47 15.63 6.72
C ARG A 763 -0.58 14.69 7.30
N ARG A 764 -1.85 15.06 7.15
CA ARG A 764 -2.98 14.17 7.46
C ARG A 764 -3.13 13.12 6.36
N GLN A 765 -3.62 11.93 6.70
CA GLN A 765 -4.00 10.92 5.71
C GLN A 765 -4.97 11.51 4.67
N ARG A 766 -5.01 10.93 3.48
CA ARG A 766 -5.85 11.39 2.38
C ARG A 766 -6.69 10.25 1.79
N ALA A 767 -7.86 10.58 1.27
CA ALA A 767 -8.65 9.67 0.46
C ALA A 767 -8.12 9.62 -0.99
N THR A 768 -8.49 8.60 -1.74
CA THR A 768 -7.94 8.32 -3.08
C THR A 768 -8.16 9.47 -4.08
N GLN A 769 -9.30 10.16 -4.00
CA GLN A 769 -9.61 11.29 -4.88
C GLN A 769 -9.00 12.63 -4.42
N HIS A 770 -8.43 12.72 -3.22
CA HIS A 770 -7.79 13.96 -2.78
C HIS A 770 -6.53 14.23 -3.61
N ILE A 771 -6.40 15.44 -4.12
CA ILE A 771 -5.19 15.90 -4.84
C ILE A 771 -4.06 16.07 -3.83
N TYR A 772 -4.34 16.78 -2.74
CA TYR A 772 -3.44 16.99 -1.61
C TYR A 772 -4.03 16.44 -0.31
N SER A 773 -3.21 16.37 0.73
CA SER A 773 -3.71 16.13 2.08
C SER A 773 -4.76 17.19 2.45
N PRO A 774 -5.89 16.82 3.07
CA PRO A 774 -6.90 17.83 3.46
C PRO A 774 -6.39 18.85 4.48
N PHE A 775 -5.30 18.50 5.18
CA PHE A 775 -4.58 19.45 6.04
C PHE A 775 -3.11 19.01 6.11
N SER A 776 -2.23 19.90 5.71
CA SER A 776 -0.80 19.71 5.89
C SER A 776 -0.09 21.05 6.04
N TYR A 777 1.05 21.06 6.69
CA TYR A 777 1.94 22.21 6.70
C TYR A 777 3.39 21.74 6.74
N SER A 778 4.27 22.58 6.19
CA SER A 778 5.71 22.35 6.20
C SER A 778 6.46 23.66 6.35
N VAL A 779 7.64 23.57 6.97
CA VAL A 779 8.60 24.67 7.10
C VAL A 779 9.99 24.09 6.84
N SER A 780 10.79 24.81 6.08
CA SER A 780 12.20 24.50 5.83
C SER A 780 13.02 25.78 6.01
N LEU A 781 14.07 25.70 6.79
CA LEU A 781 15.02 26.79 7.06
C LEU A 781 16.43 26.32 6.72
N ASN A 782 17.16 27.12 6.00
CA ASN A 782 18.56 26.89 5.69
C ASN A 782 19.35 28.16 5.97
N HIS A 783 20.43 28.04 6.74
CA HIS A 783 21.30 29.13 7.07
C HIS A 783 22.75 28.73 6.80
N ARG A 784 23.43 29.51 5.97
CA ARG A 784 24.86 29.41 5.66
C ARG A 784 25.56 30.64 6.14
N HIS A 785 26.67 30.48 6.82
CA HIS A 785 27.51 31.61 7.18
C HIS A 785 28.99 31.21 7.17
N ALA A 786 29.82 32.08 6.60
CA ALA A 786 31.25 31.96 6.59
C ALA A 786 31.80 32.20 8.00
N ILE A 787 32.82 31.44 8.41
CA ILE A 787 33.41 31.49 9.75
C ILE A 787 34.90 31.85 9.70
N THR A 788 35.51 31.82 8.51
CA THR A 788 36.91 32.23 8.29
C THR A 788 36.95 33.11 7.04
N GLU A 789 37.88 34.05 6.96
CA GLU A 789 38.21 34.97 5.85
C GLU A 789 37.10 35.95 5.48
N TYR A 790 35.82 35.52 5.55
CA TYR A 790 34.64 36.30 5.16
C TYR A 790 33.61 36.38 6.26
N THR A 791 32.78 37.42 6.23
CA THR A 791 31.63 37.59 7.11
C THR A 791 30.30 37.32 6.37
N GLY A 792 30.32 36.67 5.19
CA GLY A 792 29.17 36.46 4.37
C GLY A 792 28.17 35.47 4.95
N TYR A 793 26.88 35.70 4.72
CA TYR A 793 25.81 34.81 5.10
C TYR A 793 24.66 34.72 4.06
N GLN A 794 23.91 33.64 4.14
CA GLN A 794 22.65 33.44 3.42
C GLN A 794 21.67 32.70 4.34
N PHE A 795 20.46 33.26 4.47
CA PHE A 795 19.33 32.60 5.13
C PHE A 795 18.21 32.42 4.12
N LEU A 796 17.68 31.20 4.01
CA LEU A 796 16.52 30.86 3.19
C LEU A 796 15.50 30.14 4.07
N GLY A 797 14.29 30.71 4.20
CA GLY A 797 13.15 30.06 4.83
C GLY A 797 12.03 29.86 3.81
N SER A 798 11.39 28.68 3.86
CA SER A 798 10.22 28.37 3.03
C SER A 798 9.17 27.63 3.84
N GLY A 799 7.90 27.91 3.58
CA GLY A 799 6.78 27.28 4.26
C GLY A 799 5.62 27.02 3.31
N SER A 800 4.83 26.00 3.62
CA SER A 800 3.56 25.75 2.92
C SER A 800 2.47 25.28 3.87
N VAL A 801 1.22 25.66 3.57
CA VAL A 801 0.03 25.19 4.26
C VAL A 801 -0.98 24.74 3.22
N THR A 802 -1.53 23.54 3.41
CA THR A 802 -2.63 23.03 2.61
C THR A 802 -3.88 22.98 3.47
N LEU A 803 -4.96 23.55 2.95
CA LEU A 803 -6.28 23.63 3.56
C LEU A 803 -7.32 22.98 2.64
N PRO A 804 -8.47 22.51 3.18
CA PRO A 804 -9.59 22.08 2.35
C PRO A 804 -10.11 23.26 1.51
N GLY A 805 -10.49 22.98 0.26
CA GLY A 805 -11.22 23.95 -0.58
C GLY A 805 -12.74 23.90 -0.36
N PHE A 806 -13.50 24.49 -1.26
CA PHE A 806 -14.98 24.54 -1.20
C PHE A 806 -15.63 23.15 -1.32
N HIS A 807 -14.93 22.19 -1.90
CA HIS A 807 -15.37 20.79 -1.99
C HIS A 807 -14.34 19.86 -1.37
N SER A 808 -14.76 18.68 -0.89
CA SER A 808 -13.89 17.72 -0.18
C SER A 808 -12.66 17.26 -0.98
N THR A 809 -12.70 17.33 -2.32
CA THR A 809 -11.59 16.97 -3.23
C THR A 809 -10.75 18.17 -3.67
N HIS A 810 -11.17 19.39 -3.31
CA HIS A 810 -10.45 20.63 -3.62
C HIS A 810 -9.44 20.96 -2.51
N SER A 811 -8.42 21.70 -2.85
CA SER A 811 -7.37 22.09 -1.91
C SER A 811 -6.91 23.53 -2.18
N VAL A 812 -6.76 24.31 -1.12
CA VAL A 812 -6.04 25.58 -1.13
C VAL A 812 -4.62 25.31 -0.67
N VAL A 813 -3.61 25.70 -1.45
CA VAL A 813 -2.20 25.58 -1.07
C VAL A 813 -1.60 26.98 -1.04
N LEU A 814 -1.20 27.39 0.15
CA LEU A 814 -0.50 28.67 0.38
C LEU A 814 0.97 28.36 0.60
N THR A 815 1.85 29.06 -0.09
CA THR A 815 3.31 28.96 0.12
C THR A 815 3.92 30.33 0.37
N GLY A 816 4.95 30.36 1.21
CA GLY A 816 5.72 31.57 1.47
C GLY A 816 7.21 31.23 1.50
N SER A 817 8.06 32.15 1.01
CA SER A 817 9.50 32.02 1.09
C SER A 817 10.13 33.37 1.42
N PHE A 818 11.22 33.33 2.16
CA PHE A 818 12.04 34.51 2.49
C PHE A 818 13.50 34.15 2.37
N GLN A 819 14.25 35.00 1.65
CA GLN A 819 15.71 34.89 1.59
C GLN A 819 16.33 36.24 1.92
N GLN A 820 17.40 36.15 2.68
CA GLN A 820 18.29 37.30 2.94
C GLN A 820 19.72 36.81 2.83
N ARG A 821 20.58 37.62 2.19
CA ARG A 821 21.98 37.31 2.06
C ARG A 821 22.83 38.56 2.37
N ASP A 822 24.11 38.32 2.56
CA ASP A 822 25.10 39.35 2.72
C ASP A 822 25.12 40.30 1.52
N THR A 823 25.35 41.59 1.79
CA THR A 823 25.38 42.63 0.77
C THR A 823 26.79 42.89 0.25
N VAL A 824 27.82 42.46 0.98
CA VAL A 824 29.22 42.62 0.57
C VAL A 824 29.64 41.50 -0.37
N ASN A 825 29.33 40.25 0.02
CA ASN A 825 29.71 39.04 -0.69
C ASN A 825 28.47 38.20 -1.12
N PRO A 826 27.52 38.74 -1.90
CA PRO A 826 26.25 38.06 -2.22
C PRO A 826 26.44 36.80 -3.04
N GLN A 827 27.57 36.65 -3.74
CA GLN A 827 27.92 35.53 -4.62
C GLN A 827 28.49 34.32 -3.88
N LEU A 828 28.82 34.44 -2.57
CA LEU A 828 29.42 33.35 -1.82
C LEU A 828 28.59 32.07 -1.86
N PHE A 829 27.26 32.21 -1.79
CA PHE A 829 26.34 31.06 -1.76
C PHE A 829 25.39 31.09 -2.93
N SER A 830 25.20 29.93 -3.57
CA SER A 830 24.33 29.77 -4.72
C SER A 830 22.87 30.14 -4.42
N ASP A 831 22.21 30.76 -5.38
CA ASP A 831 20.80 31.13 -5.29
C ASP A 831 19.90 29.91 -5.49
N ARG A 832 18.98 29.71 -4.54
CA ARG A 832 17.96 28.64 -4.54
C ARG A 832 16.58 29.15 -4.16
N PHE A 833 16.37 30.45 -4.33
CA PHE A 833 15.07 31.06 -4.03
C PHE A 833 14.03 30.70 -5.10
N PRO A 834 12.82 30.26 -4.72
CA PRO A 834 11.75 29.99 -5.67
C PRO A 834 11.08 31.33 -6.05
N TYR A 835 11.37 31.87 -7.20
CA TYR A 835 10.77 33.11 -7.71
C TYR A 835 9.30 32.91 -8.10
N SER A 836 8.57 34.00 -8.36
CA SER A 836 7.23 33.96 -8.95
C SER A 836 7.27 33.32 -10.33
N ARG A 837 6.28 32.50 -10.65
CA ARG A 837 6.22 31.78 -11.94
C ARG A 837 6.32 32.74 -13.10
N GLY A 838 7.22 32.44 -14.05
CA GLY A 838 7.51 33.27 -15.24
C GLY A 838 8.59 34.35 -15.04
N TYR A 839 9.13 34.52 -13.82
CA TYR A 839 10.23 35.47 -13.58
C TYR A 839 11.55 34.75 -13.32
N GLU A 840 12.65 35.37 -13.76
CA GLU A 840 14.01 35.00 -13.40
C GLU A 840 14.51 35.87 -12.23
N GLY A 841 15.55 35.40 -11.52
CA GLY A 841 16.20 36.17 -10.47
C GLY A 841 17.55 35.62 -10.06
N ARG A 842 18.46 36.53 -9.71
CA ARG A 842 19.84 36.22 -9.31
C ARG A 842 20.34 37.22 -8.28
N TYR A 843 20.99 36.74 -7.22
CA TYR A 843 21.79 37.51 -6.27
C TYR A 843 21.15 38.75 -5.66
N PHE A 844 19.83 38.81 -5.56
CA PHE A 844 19.16 39.88 -4.80
C PHE A 844 19.52 39.78 -3.32
N SER A 845 19.65 40.91 -2.65
CA SER A 845 20.08 40.94 -1.24
C SER A 845 19.01 40.41 -0.28
N ARG A 846 17.75 40.69 -0.58
CA ARG A 846 16.59 40.29 0.19
C ARG A 846 15.41 40.00 -0.75
N MET A 847 14.67 38.96 -0.44
CA MET A 847 13.49 38.58 -1.20
C MET A 847 12.46 37.95 -0.31
N TRP A 848 11.21 38.15 -0.62
CA TRP A 848 10.12 37.36 -0.04
C TRP A 848 9.06 37.08 -1.08
N ARG A 849 8.46 35.92 -0.98
CA ARG A 849 7.41 35.44 -1.87
C ARG A 849 6.21 34.95 -1.10
N ALA A 850 5.00 35.24 -1.61
CA ALA A 850 3.76 34.62 -1.22
C ALA A 850 3.05 34.06 -2.47
N SER A 851 2.50 32.85 -2.34
CA SER A 851 1.77 32.23 -3.44
C SER A 851 0.51 31.56 -2.92
N ALA A 852 -0.59 31.75 -3.65
CA ALA A 852 -1.87 31.11 -3.38
C ALA A 852 -2.27 30.25 -4.58
N ASN A 853 -2.67 29.02 -4.33
CA ASN A 853 -3.04 28.04 -5.34
C ASN A 853 -4.37 27.40 -4.96
N TYR A 854 -5.28 27.28 -5.92
CA TYR A 854 -6.55 26.59 -5.76
C TYR A 854 -6.63 25.39 -6.70
N HIS A 855 -6.47 24.21 -6.14
CA HIS A 855 -6.46 22.95 -6.89
C HIS A 855 -7.81 22.25 -6.85
N PHE A 856 -8.29 21.79 -7.99
CA PHE A 856 -9.56 21.08 -8.12
C PHE A 856 -9.51 20.01 -9.21
N PRO A 857 -10.21 18.87 -9.05
CA PRO A 857 -10.37 17.91 -10.12
C PRO A 857 -11.38 18.46 -11.16
N ILE A 858 -11.00 18.40 -12.43
CA ILE A 858 -11.88 18.78 -13.56
C ILE A 858 -12.72 17.57 -13.92
N LEU A 859 -12.06 16.44 -14.20
CA LEU A 859 -12.75 15.20 -14.50
C LEU A 859 -11.88 13.93 -14.26
N TYR A 860 -12.56 12.79 -14.21
CA TYR A 860 -11.96 11.46 -14.11
C TYR A 860 -12.34 10.66 -15.36
N PRO A 861 -11.61 10.76 -16.46
CA PRO A 861 -12.02 10.23 -17.75
C PRO A 861 -12.01 8.71 -17.82
N ASP A 862 -11.13 8.03 -17.07
CA ASP A 862 -10.87 6.58 -17.22
C ASP A 862 -10.65 6.22 -18.69
N TRP A 863 -9.91 7.05 -19.41
CA TRP A 863 -9.69 6.93 -20.85
C TRP A 863 -8.27 6.47 -21.15
N GLY A 864 -8.15 5.51 -22.07
CA GLY A 864 -6.88 4.96 -22.50
C GLY A 864 -6.72 4.98 -24.02
N PHE A 865 -5.50 5.19 -24.48
CA PHE A 865 -5.12 5.23 -25.87
C PHE A 865 -4.00 4.23 -26.16
N ALA A 866 -4.16 3.44 -27.22
CA ALA A 866 -3.15 2.54 -27.82
C ALA A 866 -2.44 1.58 -26.83
N ASN A 867 -3.04 1.23 -25.68
CA ASN A 867 -2.39 0.50 -24.59
C ASN A 867 -1.12 1.15 -24.00
N ILE A 868 -0.83 2.41 -24.38
CA ILE A 868 0.35 3.15 -23.95
C ILE A 868 -0.01 4.17 -22.86
N LEU A 869 -1.03 4.99 -23.09
CA LEU A 869 -1.41 6.09 -22.24
C LEU A 869 -2.79 5.85 -21.62
N TYR A 870 -2.91 6.07 -20.30
CA TYR A 870 -4.19 6.05 -19.58
C TYR A 870 -4.32 7.27 -18.69
N ILE A 871 -5.41 8.04 -18.86
CA ILE A 871 -5.68 9.24 -18.08
C ILE A 871 -6.64 8.90 -16.95
N THR A 872 -6.17 8.99 -15.72
CA THR A 872 -6.95 8.70 -14.51
C THR A 872 -7.70 9.93 -14.00
N ARG A 873 -7.07 11.10 -14.09
CA ARG A 873 -7.63 12.37 -13.63
C ARG A 873 -7.07 13.54 -14.43
N ILE A 874 -7.92 14.52 -14.77
CA ILE A 874 -7.54 15.83 -15.20
C ILE A 874 -7.88 16.80 -14.07
N ARG A 875 -6.92 17.65 -13.67
CA ARG A 875 -7.08 18.59 -12.56
C ARG A 875 -6.58 19.98 -12.92
N GLY A 876 -7.22 20.99 -12.40
CA GLY A 876 -6.85 22.39 -12.56
C GLY A 876 -6.19 22.95 -11.32
N ASN A 877 -5.43 24.00 -11.52
CA ASN A 877 -4.94 24.90 -10.49
C ASN A 877 -5.07 26.34 -10.99
N ALA A 878 -5.70 27.21 -10.22
CA ALA A 878 -5.64 28.66 -10.40
C ALA A 878 -4.66 29.21 -9.35
N PHE A 879 -3.76 30.10 -9.78
CA PHE A 879 -2.76 30.62 -8.87
C PHE A 879 -2.56 32.13 -8.98
N TYR A 880 -2.00 32.69 -7.89
CA TYR A 880 -1.46 34.03 -7.83
C TYR A 880 -0.15 34.00 -7.05
N ASP A 881 0.92 34.53 -7.64
CA ASP A 881 2.24 34.66 -7.04
C ASP A 881 2.60 36.12 -6.88
N PHE A 882 3.24 36.45 -5.76
CA PHE A 882 3.84 37.75 -5.50
C PHE A 882 5.23 37.56 -4.90
N THR A 883 6.24 38.11 -5.54
CA THR A 883 7.61 38.21 -5.01
C THR A 883 8.04 39.65 -4.99
N LYS A 884 8.64 40.09 -3.88
CA LYS A 884 9.32 41.37 -3.75
C LYS A 884 10.82 41.14 -3.62
N VAL A 885 11.58 41.75 -4.49
CA VAL A 885 13.05 41.69 -4.50
C VAL A 885 13.66 43.05 -4.18
N TYR A 886 14.81 43.02 -3.55
CA TYR A 886 15.54 44.21 -3.14
C TYR A 886 16.94 44.19 -3.76
N SER A 887 17.37 45.34 -4.28
CA SER A 887 18.72 45.54 -4.79
C SER A 887 19.78 45.25 -3.73
N ARG A 888 21.05 45.18 -4.12
CA ARG A 888 22.16 44.90 -3.22
C ARG A 888 22.25 45.92 -2.07
N ASP A 889 22.08 47.19 -2.35
CA ASP A 889 22.09 48.28 -1.39
C ASP A 889 20.76 48.47 -0.63
N LYS A 890 19.72 47.70 -1.03
CA LYS A 890 18.35 47.75 -0.51
C LYS A 890 17.61 49.06 -0.79
N THR A 891 18.18 49.94 -1.61
CA THR A 891 17.56 51.24 -1.94
C THR A 891 16.44 51.12 -2.98
N THR A 892 16.54 50.17 -3.90
CA THR A 892 15.53 49.89 -4.91
C THR A 892 14.84 48.58 -4.69
N THR A 893 13.57 48.51 -5.09
CA THR A 893 12.76 47.30 -5.01
C THR A 893 12.06 47.07 -6.32
N ALA A 894 11.82 45.80 -6.65
CA ALA A 894 10.94 45.42 -7.72
C ALA A 894 9.93 44.36 -7.25
N ASP A 895 8.76 44.44 -7.83
CA ASP A 895 7.71 43.45 -7.63
C ASP A 895 7.67 42.48 -8.82
N GLN A 896 7.43 41.22 -8.54
CA GLN A 896 7.23 40.16 -9.52
C GLN A 896 5.87 39.49 -9.24
N ARG A 897 4.81 39.99 -9.91
CA ARG A 897 3.46 39.51 -9.74
C ARG A 897 3.05 38.69 -10.94
N SER A 898 2.59 37.47 -10.70
CA SER A 898 2.00 36.66 -11.79
C SER A 898 0.73 35.95 -11.33
N THR A 899 -0.17 35.72 -12.27
CA THR A 899 -1.37 34.90 -12.09
C THR A 899 -1.51 33.95 -13.27
N GLY A 900 -2.26 32.89 -13.10
CA GLY A 900 -2.46 31.97 -14.19
C GLY A 900 -3.27 30.75 -13.85
N ILE A 901 -3.33 29.87 -14.84
CA ILE A 901 -4.05 28.60 -14.76
C ILE A 901 -3.08 27.50 -15.19
N GLU A 902 -3.14 26.38 -14.45
CA GLU A 902 -2.45 25.15 -14.78
C GLU A 902 -3.47 24.04 -14.98
N VAL A 903 -3.27 23.21 -16.01
CA VAL A 903 -4.04 22.00 -16.24
C VAL A 903 -3.09 20.82 -16.22
N TYR A 904 -3.35 19.85 -15.34
CA TYR A 904 -2.54 18.66 -15.17
C TYR A 904 -3.29 17.42 -15.61
N PHE A 905 -2.55 16.48 -16.18
CA PHE A 905 -3.01 15.16 -16.57
C PHE A 905 -2.29 14.12 -15.72
N ASP A 906 -3.01 13.52 -14.76
CA ASP A 906 -2.50 12.39 -13.99
C ASP A 906 -2.71 11.14 -14.82
N THR A 907 -1.62 10.56 -15.30
CA THR A 907 -1.62 9.49 -16.30
C THR A 907 -0.85 8.26 -15.83
N LYS A 908 -1.07 7.15 -16.54
CA LYS A 908 -0.28 5.93 -16.45
C LYS A 908 0.18 5.54 -17.85
N TRP A 909 1.47 5.26 -17.99
CA TRP A 909 2.09 4.93 -19.27
C TRP A 909 2.50 3.46 -19.30
N TRP A 910 2.47 2.85 -20.48
CA TRP A 910 2.79 1.45 -20.74
C TRP A 910 2.21 0.49 -19.67
N ASN A 911 3.04 -0.11 -18.87
CA ASN A 911 2.66 -1.04 -17.81
C ASN A 911 2.40 -0.32 -16.47
N GLN A 912 1.51 0.66 -16.46
CA GLN A 912 1.05 1.40 -15.28
C GLN A 912 2.05 2.40 -14.67
N TYR A 913 3.13 2.76 -15.41
CA TYR A 913 4.06 3.77 -14.91
C TYR A 913 3.38 5.12 -14.70
N PRO A 914 3.31 5.65 -13.47
CA PRO A 914 2.60 6.91 -13.19
C PRO A 914 3.42 8.10 -13.69
N LEU A 915 2.81 8.95 -14.49
CA LEU A 915 3.39 10.21 -14.96
C LEU A 915 2.32 11.30 -14.92
N THR A 916 2.67 12.45 -14.34
CA THR A 916 1.82 13.64 -14.39
C THR A 916 2.51 14.68 -15.26
N PHE A 917 1.83 15.22 -16.24
CA PHE A 917 2.30 16.37 -17.02
C PHE A 917 1.21 17.43 -17.08
N GLY A 918 1.58 18.64 -17.49
CA GLY A 918 0.61 19.72 -17.52
C GLY A 918 1.03 20.87 -18.40
N PHE A 919 0.14 21.83 -18.49
CA PHE A 919 0.33 23.08 -19.20
C PHE A 919 0.01 24.24 -18.26
N ARG A 920 0.81 25.29 -18.35
CA ARG A 920 0.65 26.52 -17.58
C ARG A 920 0.56 27.70 -18.52
N ILE A 921 -0.37 28.60 -18.23
CA ILE A 921 -0.41 29.95 -18.79
C ILE A 921 -0.26 30.89 -17.61
N SER A 922 0.78 31.72 -17.63
CA SER A 922 1.08 32.75 -16.64
C SER A 922 0.96 34.13 -17.27
N HIS A 923 0.32 35.07 -16.61
CA HIS A 923 0.33 36.48 -16.95
C HIS A 923 1.20 37.25 -15.95
N LEU A 924 2.24 37.93 -16.46
CA LEU A 924 3.14 38.77 -15.67
C LEU A 924 2.62 40.18 -15.64
N PHE A 925 2.39 40.70 -14.41
CA PHE A 925 1.90 42.07 -14.23
C PHE A 925 3.03 43.11 -14.23
N ASP A 926 4.23 42.69 -13.89
CA ASP A 926 5.41 43.55 -13.79
C ASP A 926 6.43 43.12 -14.86
N PRO A 927 7.26 44.03 -15.39
CA PRO A 927 8.35 43.65 -16.28
C PRO A 927 9.41 42.83 -15.55
N ASP A 928 9.91 41.78 -16.19
CA ASP A 928 11.05 41.03 -15.64
C ASP A 928 12.30 41.94 -15.60
N GLN A 929 13.11 41.80 -14.56
CA GLN A 929 14.26 42.65 -14.28
C GLN A 929 15.45 42.36 -15.19
N PHE A 930 15.45 41.27 -15.93
CA PHE A 930 16.59 40.85 -16.77
C PHE A 930 16.34 41.05 -18.23
N ASP A 931 15.14 40.70 -18.74
CA ASP A 931 14.79 40.83 -20.18
C ASP A 931 13.72 41.87 -20.44
N GLY A 932 13.11 42.48 -19.40
CA GLY A 932 12.04 43.45 -19.48
C GLY A 932 10.69 42.88 -19.95
N PHE A 933 10.57 41.59 -20.08
CA PHE A 933 9.34 40.95 -20.56
C PHE A 933 8.16 41.16 -19.63
N LYS A 934 7.03 41.47 -20.19
CA LYS A 934 5.72 41.59 -19.51
C LYS A 934 4.64 41.00 -20.40
N GLY A 935 3.76 40.19 -19.87
CA GLY A 935 2.69 39.59 -20.66
C GLY A 935 2.45 38.13 -20.35
N ASN A 936 2.04 37.37 -21.36
CA ASN A 936 1.65 35.97 -21.16
C ASN A 936 2.80 35.04 -21.52
N ILE A 937 3.05 34.08 -20.65
CA ILE A 937 4.02 32.98 -20.87
C ILE A 937 3.24 31.67 -20.88
N PHE A 938 3.56 30.83 -21.88
CA PHE A 938 3.06 29.46 -21.93
C PHE A 938 4.21 28.48 -21.61
N GLU A 939 3.95 27.56 -20.70
CA GLU A 939 4.93 26.57 -20.23
C GLU A 939 4.35 25.16 -20.26
N ILE A 940 5.19 24.20 -20.60
CA ILE A 940 4.90 22.77 -20.46
C ILE A 940 5.48 22.32 -19.11
N ILE A 941 4.63 21.75 -18.25
CA ILE A 941 5.05 21.22 -16.95
C ILE A 941 5.31 19.73 -17.12
N LEU A 942 6.57 19.35 -17.09
CA LEU A 942 7.01 17.94 -17.11
C LEU A 942 7.65 17.61 -15.78
N PRO A 943 7.12 16.66 -15.02
CA PRO A 943 7.84 16.16 -13.84
C PRO A 943 9.02 15.31 -14.29
N VAL A 944 10.21 15.65 -13.86
CA VAL A 944 11.44 14.91 -14.21
C VAL A 944 11.91 13.98 -13.09
N SER A 945 11.02 13.39 -12.33
CA SER A 945 11.39 12.21 -11.56
C SER A 945 10.91 10.96 -12.31
N ILE A 946 11.79 10.36 -13.05
CA ILE A 946 11.48 9.16 -13.87
C ILE A 946 11.31 7.91 -12.98
N LEU A 947 11.78 7.93 -11.75
CA LEU A 947 11.59 6.84 -10.78
C LEU A 947 11.15 7.41 -9.43
N PRO A 948 10.06 6.91 -8.81
CA PRO A 948 9.69 7.29 -7.46
C PRO A 948 10.79 6.84 -6.47
N ARG A 949 11.12 7.72 -5.54
CA ARG A 949 11.95 7.39 -4.37
C ARG A 949 11.16 6.60 -3.35
#